data_01f1c585e57d0541a31b8d83c3696edf
#
_entry.id   01f1c585e57d0541a31b8d83c3696edf
#
_cell.length_a   1.000
_cell.length_b   1.000
_cell.length_c   1.000
_cell.angle_alpha   90.00
_cell.angle_beta   90.00
_cell.angle_gamma   90.00
#
_symmetry.space_group_name_H-M   'P 1'
#
loop_
_entity.id
_entity.type
_entity.pdbx_description
1 polymer ?
#
loop_
_entity_poly.entity_id
_entity_poly.type
_entity_poly.pdbx_seq_one_letter_code
_entity_poly.pdbx_strand_id
1 'polypeptide(L)'
;MLREEQIDIRKQRAKAGRFVIENRTKRRVFSDYFVANPESGGKYEVEIKGFDTGDNTCTCPDFKANTLGTCKHIEAVLELLKDDLPAHLQKKKATVTRPEVYLHYGEQLLLGLHLPARHSDKLAQLSGRFFDEKGLWTAKGRYEDLIHDIERVPEEITVLSDAMEFIEREVERVELLRKEQDWLLELAAGTLDLGLLSIPLYDYQLRGALFLACRGRSILGDDMGLGKTIQTLAAVELLARERGIGRVLVVAPSSVKYQWETEIRKFTKRAVQVIDGSPETRKDQYAEDTFYRLVNYEQVVRDREAINAWKPQVVVLDEAQRIKNWESKTSKEVKKLQSRYAMVLSGTPLENRLEELYSIVQFVDERRFGPAYQFLSDHRVLDENGNLKGYRNLDAIREKLEPIFLRRTRSEVLTQLPARTDNTVFVELSDEQRPPYDDQKTTLARLLQKGYLTDLDRKRILACLVNLRTICDSTFLFDRQTHVSPKLDEFAEFLPELLEEEHHKVVVFSQWETMLHETATVLDRLKVRYVMLHGGLPGKERKAVLEEFQTDPACRVFLSTDAGGTGLNLQIADTVVNLELPWNPAVLEQRIARVHRMGQSRPVRVINLVTRGTIEERVLRTIQQKAGLFNGLFEGDEDEIAFVGVNQTKFLDVVREVIGEGHAEAPRTTESVAPPSWGDSELSLVKAAVHTLEALAKLTSIERDRIPPDLLSRTATAAKLLADQFEVR
;
A
#
# COMPACT_ATOMS: atom_id res chain seq x y z
N MET A 1 -27.88 12.95 -8.25
CA MET A 1 -27.05 14.10 -7.82
C MET A 1 -25.56 13.78 -7.98
N LEU A 2 -24.96 12.93 -7.18
CA LEU A 2 -23.52 12.61 -7.26
C LEU A 2 -23.05 12.05 -8.60
N ARG A 3 -23.83 11.15 -9.23
CA ARG A 3 -23.52 10.58 -10.54
C ARG A 3 -23.58 11.63 -11.66
N GLU A 4 -24.56 12.49 -11.65
CA GLU A 4 -24.75 13.57 -12.64
C GLU A 4 -23.61 14.60 -12.54
N GLU A 5 -23.23 15.00 -11.34
CA GLU A 5 -22.06 15.86 -11.12
C GLU A 5 -20.78 15.25 -11.70
N GLN A 6 -20.58 13.94 -11.51
CA GLN A 6 -19.42 13.24 -12.06
C GLN A 6 -19.42 13.16 -13.58
N ILE A 7 -20.59 13.04 -14.20
CA ILE A 7 -20.73 13.13 -15.66
C ILE A 7 -20.42 14.55 -16.13
N ASP A 8 -20.92 15.57 -15.45
CA ASP A 8 -20.68 16.97 -15.79
C ASP A 8 -19.21 17.37 -15.66
N ILE A 9 -18.50 16.86 -14.65
CA ILE A 9 -17.05 17.03 -14.53
C ILE A 9 -16.34 16.47 -15.77
N ARG A 10 -16.76 15.31 -16.32
CA ARG A 10 -16.16 14.73 -17.52
C ARG A 10 -16.45 15.54 -18.76
N LYS A 11 -17.67 16.10 -18.89
CA LYS A 11 -18.03 17.04 -19.95
C LYS A 11 -17.20 18.32 -19.89
N GLN A 12 -16.99 18.87 -18.67
CA GLN A 12 -16.12 20.04 -18.49
C GLN A 12 -14.67 19.72 -18.88
N ARG A 13 -14.14 18.57 -18.46
CA ARG A 13 -12.79 18.10 -18.84
C ARG A 13 -12.66 17.82 -20.34
N ALA A 14 -13.74 17.40 -21.01
CA ALA A 14 -13.78 17.23 -22.45
C ALA A 14 -13.65 18.58 -23.17
N LYS A 15 -14.36 19.60 -22.71
CA LYS A 15 -14.30 20.97 -23.26
C LYS A 15 -12.98 21.68 -23.00
N ALA A 16 -12.38 21.48 -21.82
CA ALA A 16 -11.12 22.09 -21.45
C ALA A 16 -9.90 21.41 -22.08
N GLY A 17 -10.03 20.13 -22.45
CA GLY A 17 -8.92 19.32 -22.97
C GLY A 17 -8.65 19.58 -24.46
N ARG A 18 -7.36 19.60 -24.81
CA ARG A 18 -6.92 19.66 -26.22
C ARG A 18 -6.77 18.23 -26.77
N PHE A 19 -7.86 17.65 -27.29
CA PHE A 19 -7.83 16.31 -27.87
C PHE A 19 -7.63 16.36 -29.38
N VAL A 20 -6.77 15.47 -29.89
CA VAL A 20 -6.69 15.18 -31.32
C VAL A 20 -7.61 14.00 -31.59
N ILE A 21 -8.66 14.20 -32.36
CA ILE A 21 -9.71 13.22 -32.64
C ILE A 21 -9.64 12.85 -34.12
N GLU A 22 -9.45 11.57 -34.42
CA GLU A 22 -9.34 11.03 -35.77
C GLU A 22 -10.43 9.97 -35.96
N ASN A 23 -11.26 10.14 -37.01
CA ASN A 23 -12.29 9.15 -37.41
C ASN A 23 -11.64 8.04 -38.25
N ARG A 24 -11.59 6.81 -37.73
CA ARG A 24 -10.91 5.66 -38.35
C ARG A 24 -11.70 5.02 -39.48
N THR A 25 -13.00 4.87 -39.31
CA THR A 25 -13.86 4.16 -40.28
C THR A 25 -14.49 5.09 -41.32
N LYS A 26 -14.28 6.41 -41.17
CA LYS A 26 -14.83 7.46 -42.09
C LYS A 26 -16.35 7.44 -42.21
N ARG A 27 -17.07 6.76 -41.32
CA ARG A 27 -18.53 6.82 -41.27
C ARG A 27 -18.96 8.14 -40.62
N ARG A 28 -20.02 8.74 -41.13
CA ARG A 28 -20.38 10.10 -40.73
C ARG A 28 -21.02 10.22 -39.35
N VAL A 29 -21.71 9.19 -38.86
CA VAL A 29 -22.53 9.26 -37.63
C VAL A 29 -22.01 8.30 -36.56
N PHE A 30 -21.84 7.01 -36.88
CA PHE A 30 -21.39 5.99 -35.92
C PHE A 30 -20.07 5.42 -36.42
N SER A 31 -19.02 5.57 -35.62
CA SER A 31 -17.68 5.30 -36.09
C SER A 31 -16.75 5.03 -34.90
N ASP A 32 -15.60 4.44 -35.23
CA ASP A 32 -14.49 4.32 -34.32
C ASP A 32 -13.57 5.53 -34.44
N TYR A 33 -13.27 6.11 -33.33
CA TYR A 33 -12.41 7.29 -33.20
C TYR A 33 -11.14 6.97 -32.46
N PHE A 34 -10.07 7.60 -32.88
CA PHE A 34 -8.84 7.60 -32.17
C PHE A 34 -8.69 8.94 -31.46
N VAL A 35 -8.63 8.92 -30.12
CA VAL A 35 -8.54 10.13 -29.30
C VAL A 35 -7.19 10.17 -28.62
N ALA A 36 -6.36 11.15 -28.99
CA ALA A 36 -5.06 11.38 -28.39
C ALA A 36 -5.06 12.65 -27.55
N ASN A 37 -4.44 12.60 -26.38
CA ASN A 37 -4.16 13.78 -25.57
C ASN A 37 -2.68 14.11 -25.67
N PRO A 38 -2.29 15.20 -26.37
CA PRO A 38 -0.90 15.59 -26.56
C PRO A 38 -0.16 15.90 -25.25
N GLU A 39 -0.87 16.39 -24.23
CA GLU A 39 -0.28 16.75 -22.95
C GLU A 39 0.14 15.54 -22.12
N SER A 40 -0.69 14.48 -22.11
CA SER A 40 -0.44 13.25 -21.34
C SER A 40 0.17 12.12 -22.17
N GLY A 41 0.24 12.25 -23.49
CA GLY A 41 0.66 11.21 -24.43
C GLY A 41 -0.31 10.02 -24.54
N GLY A 42 -1.45 10.07 -23.84
CA GLY A 42 -2.45 9.01 -23.85
C GLY A 42 -3.17 8.93 -25.18
N LYS A 43 -3.34 7.69 -25.70
CA LYS A 43 -4.05 7.40 -26.96
C LYS A 43 -5.08 6.32 -26.69
N TYR A 44 -6.35 6.58 -27.07
CA TYR A 44 -7.47 5.70 -26.76
C TYR A 44 -8.40 5.54 -27.94
N GLU A 45 -8.96 4.36 -28.07
CA GLU A 45 -10.00 4.07 -29.05
C GLU A 45 -11.37 4.35 -28.41
N VAL A 46 -12.23 5.05 -29.14
CA VAL A 46 -13.57 5.41 -28.73
C VAL A 46 -14.54 4.96 -29.82
N GLU A 47 -15.48 4.11 -29.47
CA GLU A 47 -16.56 3.70 -30.37
C GLU A 47 -17.83 4.45 -29.99
N ILE A 48 -18.43 5.13 -30.97
CA ILE A 48 -19.70 5.85 -30.81
C ILE A 48 -20.82 5.10 -31.50
N LYS A 49 -21.78 4.61 -30.73
CA LYS A 49 -23.00 3.91 -31.17
C LYS A 49 -24.25 4.77 -31.03
N GLY A 50 -24.19 5.89 -30.30
CA GLY A 50 -25.30 6.81 -30.09
C GLY A 50 -24.92 8.01 -29.22
N PHE A 51 -25.84 8.95 -29.05
CA PHE A 51 -25.67 10.09 -28.15
C PHE A 51 -26.11 9.77 -26.72
N ASP A 52 -26.84 8.66 -26.50
CA ASP A 52 -27.21 8.19 -25.16
C ASP A 52 -26.04 7.52 -24.47
N THR A 53 -25.87 7.81 -23.19
CA THR A 53 -24.83 7.22 -22.34
C THR A 53 -25.09 5.75 -22.06
N GLY A 54 -24.39 4.84 -22.58
CA GLY A 54 -24.53 3.40 -22.31
C GLY A 54 -24.15 2.50 -23.47
N ASP A 55 -24.27 3.01 -24.68
CA ASP A 55 -23.94 2.24 -25.88
C ASP A 55 -22.55 2.58 -26.45
N ASN A 56 -21.88 3.63 -25.90
CA ASN A 56 -20.56 4.06 -26.36
C ASN A 56 -19.46 3.43 -25.51
N THR A 57 -18.32 3.14 -26.10
CA THR A 57 -17.19 2.52 -25.39
C THR A 57 -15.90 3.32 -25.56
N CYS A 58 -14.98 3.17 -24.59
CA CYS A 58 -13.65 3.76 -24.63
C CYS A 58 -12.63 2.83 -23.95
N THR A 59 -11.45 2.71 -24.55
CA THR A 59 -10.36 1.88 -23.98
C THR A 59 -9.65 2.54 -22.81
N CYS A 60 -10.01 3.78 -22.41
CA CYS A 60 -9.31 4.49 -21.33
C CYS A 60 -9.61 3.90 -19.95
N PRO A 61 -8.66 3.99 -18.99
CA PRO A 61 -8.86 3.50 -17.63
C PRO A 61 -10.04 4.15 -16.90
N ASP A 62 -10.30 5.46 -17.11
CA ASP A 62 -11.44 6.14 -16.49
C ASP A 62 -12.76 5.49 -16.90
N PHE A 63 -12.98 5.19 -18.20
CA PHE A 63 -14.20 4.53 -18.67
C PHE A 63 -14.37 3.13 -18.05
N LYS A 64 -13.27 2.36 -18.01
CA LYS A 64 -13.30 1.00 -17.50
C LYS A 64 -13.61 0.93 -16.00
N ALA A 65 -13.25 1.96 -15.22
CA ALA A 65 -13.35 1.94 -13.75
C ALA A 65 -14.50 2.77 -13.17
N ASN A 66 -15.01 3.79 -13.88
CA ASN A 66 -15.90 4.81 -13.31
C ASN A 66 -17.37 4.43 -13.18
N THR A 67 -17.83 3.37 -13.81
CA THR A 67 -19.24 2.87 -13.85
C THR A 67 -20.27 3.86 -14.37
N LEU A 68 -19.85 4.98 -14.98
CA LEU A 68 -20.74 6.04 -15.44
C LEU A 68 -21.30 5.80 -16.86
N GLY A 69 -20.68 4.89 -17.63
CA GLY A 69 -20.99 4.66 -19.05
C GLY A 69 -20.44 5.75 -19.98
N THR A 70 -19.64 6.69 -19.45
CA THR A 70 -18.97 7.74 -20.23
C THR A 70 -17.63 8.15 -19.62
N CYS A 71 -16.81 8.87 -20.40
CA CYS A 71 -15.56 9.46 -19.96
C CYS A 71 -15.26 10.73 -20.76
N LYS A 72 -14.27 11.51 -20.35
CA LYS A 72 -13.88 12.74 -21.07
C LYS A 72 -13.59 12.53 -22.57
N HIS A 73 -13.15 11.35 -23.00
CA HIS A 73 -12.84 11.06 -24.40
C HIS A 73 -14.12 10.81 -25.20
N ILE A 74 -15.09 10.05 -24.66
CA ILE A 74 -16.41 9.88 -25.25
C ILE A 74 -17.10 11.24 -25.35
N GLU A 75 -17.13 12.02 -24.27
CA GLU A 75 -17.76 13.34 -24.25
C GLU A 75 -17.11 14.32 -25.24
N ALA A 76 -15.79 14.24 -25.46
CA ALA A 76 -15.10 15.06 -26.46
C ALA A 76 -15.48 14.70 -27.87
N VAL A 77 -15.66 13.42 -28.20
CA VAL A 77 -16.14 12.98 -29.50
C VAL A 77 -17.63 13.36 -29.71
N LEU A 78 -18.45 13.18 -28.67
CA LEU A 78 -19.87 13.56 -28.74
C LEU A 78 -20.05 15.07 -28.93
N GLU A 79 -19.22 15.89 -28.29
CA GLU A 79 -19.24 17.36 -28.46
C GLU A 79 -18.89 17.74 -29.93
N LEU A 80 -17.81 17.15 -30.49
CA LEU A 80 -17.43 17.33 -31.88
C LEU A 80 -18.59 16.95 -32.84
N LEU A 81 -19.23 15.81 -32.57
CA LEU A 81 -20.32 15.32 -33.39
C LEU A 81 -21.60 16.16 -33.28
N LYS A 82 -21.87 16.80 -32.14
CA LYS A 82 -22.99 17.73 -31.98
C LYS A 82 -22.90 18.93 -32.89
N ASP A 83 -21.67 19.45 -33.06
CA ASP A 83 -21.43 20.61 -33.93
C ASP A 83 -21.53 20.24 -35.41
N ASP A 84 -21.15 19.00 -35.80
CA ASP A 84 -21.06 18.54 -37.16
C ASP A 84 -22.35 17.89 -37.70
N LEU A 85 -23.23 17.41 -36.81
CA LEU A 85 -24.40 16.60 -37.21
C LEU A 85 -25.74 17.30 -36.99
N PRO A 86 -26.64 17.25 -37.99
CA PRO A 86 -28.02 17.70 -37.82
C PRO A 86 -28.76 16.94 -36.72
N ALA A 87 -29.65 17.63 -35.97
CA ALA A 87 -30.36 17.09 -34.81
C ALA A 87 -31.13 15.77 -35.08
N HIS A 88 -31.62 15.55 -36.30
CA HIS A 88 -32.31 14.29 -36.65
C HIS A 88 -31.35 13.08 -36.73
N LEU A 89 -30.05 13.29 -37.00
CA LEU A 89 -29.05 12.26 -37.01
C LEU A 89 -28.54 11.96 -35.61
N GLN A 90 -28.55 12.94 -34.71
CA GLN A 90 -28.19 12.75 -33.31
C GLN A 90 -29.16 11.83 -32.56
N LYS A 91 -30.40 11.71 -33.02
CA LYS A 91 -31.42 10.80 -32.44
C LYS A 91 -31.30 9.35 -32.90
N LYS A 92 -30.44 9.07 -33.88
CA LYS A 92 -30.25 7.70 -34.39
C LYS A 92 -29.31 6.92 -33.50
N LYS A 93 -29.53 5.59 -33.42
CA LYS A 93 -28.61 4.62 -32.84
C LYS A 93 -27.98 3.78 -33.96
N ALA A 94 -26.78 3.29 -33.71
CA ALA A 94 -26.12 2.34 -34.61
C ALA A 94 -26.99 1.07 -34.74
N THR A 95 -27.18 0.62 -36.00
CA THR A 95 -27.81 -0.68 -36.24
C THR A 95 -26.73 -1.76 -36.19
N VAL A 96 -26.93 -2.75 -35.36
CA VAL A 96 -26.07 -3.93 -35.29
C VAL A 96 -26.36 -4.78 -36.53
N THR A 97 -25.34 -5.05 -37.35
CA THR A 97 -25.44 -5.85 -38.57
C THR A 97 -24.95 -7.27 -38.40
N ARG A 98 -24.08 -7.53 -37.40
CA ARG A 98 -23.59 -8.86 -37.02
C ARG A 98 -23.71 -9.04 -35.51
N PRO A 99 -23.97 -10.24 -35.02
CA PRO A 99 -24.01 -10.49 -33.59
C PRO A 99 -22.60 -10.27 -32.97
N GLU A 100 -22.58 -9.59 -31.82
CA GLU A 100 -21.33 -9.20 -31.17
C GLU A 100 -21.45 -9.44 -29.68
N VAL A 101 -20.50 -10.22 -29.11
CA VAL A 101 -20.30 -10.37 -27.65
C VAL A 101 -19.30 -9.32 -27.19
N TYR A 102 -19.71 -8.50 -26.26
CA TYR A 102 -18.91 -7.39 -25.72
C TYR A 102 -18.88 -7.42 -24.20
N LEU A 103 -17.96 -6.66 -23.60
CA LEU A 103 -17.88 -6.49 -22.16
C LEU A 103 -18.59 -5.20 -21.74
N HIS A 104 -19.64 -5.35 -20.93
CA HIS A 104 -20.41 -4.23 -20.40
C HIS A 104 -19.78 -3.69 -19.11
N TYR A 105 -19.33 -2.44 -19.16
CA TYR A 105 -18.67 -1.74 -18.03
C TYR A 105 -19.70 -0.97 -17.16
N GLY A 106 -20.68 -1.68 -16.58
CA GLY A 106 -21.66 -1.16 -15.63
C GLY A 106 -21.19 -1.19 -14.18
N GLU A 107 -22.09 -1.23 -13.23
CA GLU A 107 -21.75 -1.45 -11.80
C GLU A 107 -21.02 -2.78 -11.61
N GLN A 108 -21.47 -3.81 -12.31
CA GLN A 108 -20.75 -5.08 -12.45
C GLN A 108 -20.23 -5.23 -13.89
N LEU A 109 -19.13 -5.94 -14.04
CA LEU A 109 -18.66 -6.38 -15.35
C LEU A 109 -19.52 -7.56 -15.78
N LEU A 110 -20.23 -7.41 -16.88
CA LEU A 110 -21.07 -8.45 -17.43
C LEU A 110 -20.76 -8.61 -18.92
N LEU A 111 -20.90 -9.82 -19.44
CA LEU A 111 -20.94 -9.99 -20.88
C LEU A 111 -22.25 -9.40 -21.42
N GLY A 112 -22.17 -8.80 -22.59
CA GLY A 112 -23.31 -8.34 -23.35
C GLY A 112 -23.36 -8.99 -24.72
N LEU A 113 -24.54 -9.16 -25.28
CA LEU A 113 -24.78 -9.64 -26.66
C LEU A 113 -25.58 -8.61 -27.42
N HIS A 114 -25.00 -8.03 -28.47
CA HIS A 114 -25.73 -7.26 -29.44
C HIS A 114 -26.29 -8.18 -30.53
N LEU A 115 -27.62 -8.13 -30.74
CA LEU A 115 -28.29 -8.90 -31.75
C LEU A 115 -28.65 -8.05 -32.97
N PRO A 116 -28.42 -8.52 -34.21
CA PRO A 116 -28.97 -7.89 -35.40
C PRO A 116 -30.50 -8.03 -35.46
N ALA A 117 -31.19 -7.11 -36.12
CA ALA A 117 -32.64 -7.12 -36.21
C ALA A 117 -33.20 -8.39 -36.88
N ARG A 118 -32.39 -9.04 -37.71
CA ARG A 118 -32.70 -10.35 -38.33
C ARG A 118 -31.62 -11.34 -37.90
N HIS A 119 -32.02 -12.42 -37.26
CA HIS A 119 -31.15 -13.48 -36.77
C HIS A 119 -31.86 -14.83 -36.79
N SER A 120 -31.13 -15.92 -36.71
CA SER A 120 -31.68 -17.27 -36.71
C SER A 120 -32.33 -17.62 -35.37
N ASP A 121 -33.22 -18.64 -35.41
CA ASP A 121 -33.81 -19.21 -34.18
C ASP A 121 -32.75 -19.75 -33.22
N LYS A 122 -31.63 -20.27 -33.73
CA LYS A 122 -30.53 -20.77 -32.91
C LYS A 122 -29.85 -19.63 -32.13
N LEU A 123 -29.63 -18.49 -32.79
CA LEU A 123 -29.06 -17.32 -32.12
C LEU A 123 -30.02 -16.73 -31.08
N ALA A 124 -31.33 -16.75 -31.38
CA ALA A 124 -32.38 -16.36 -30.44
C ALA A 124 -32.41 -17.28 -29.20
N GLN A 125 -32.26 -18.60 -29.40
CA GLN A 125 -32.17 -19.58 -28.30
C GLN A 125 -30.91 -19.37 -27.46
N LEU A 126 -29.73 -19.15 -28.07
CA LEU A 126 -28.49 -18.81 -27.38
C LEU A 126 -28.68 -17.55 -26.54
N SER A 127 -29.25 -16.49 -27.11
CA SER A 127 -29.53 -15.26 -26.39
C SER A 127 -30.43 -15.49 -25.19
N GLY A 128 -31.55 -16.17 -25.35
CA GLY A 128 -32.51 -16.46 -24.27
C GLY A 128 -31.95 -17.39 -23.18
N ARG A 129 -30.92 -18.21 -23.50
CA ARG A 129 -30.25 -19.07 -22.53
C ARG A 129 -29.32 -18.30 -21.60
N PHE A 130 -28.53 -17.38 -22.13
CA PHE A 130 -27.43 -16.76 -21.41
C PHE A 130 -27.65 -15.28 -21.07
N PHE A 131 -28.49 -14.57 -21.82
CA PHE A 131 -28.66 -13.13 -21.72
C PHE A 131 -30.12 -12.75 -21.39
N ASP A 132 -30.30 -11.62 -20.73
CA ASP A 132 -31.61 -11.03 -20.46
C ASP A 132 -32.18 -10.23 -21.65
N GLU A 133 -33.35 -9.61 -21.46
CA GLU A 133 -34.02 -8.78 -22.52
C GLU A 133 -33.18 -7.57 -22.94
N LYS A 134 -32.22 -7.14 -22.12
CA LYS A 134 -31.26 -6.06 -22.42
C LYS A 134 -30.00 -6.58 -23.11
N GLY A 135 -29.91 -7.89 -23.33
CA GLY A 135 -28.72 -8.54 -23.86
C GLY A 135 -27.58 -8.66 -22.89
N LEU A 136 -27.83 -8.58 -21.56
CA LEU A 136 -26.81 -8.72 -20.54
C LEU A 136 -26.81 -10.12 -19.93
N TRP A 137 -25.64 -10.61 -19.54
CA TRP A 137 -25.42 -11.93 -18.94
C TRP A 137 -26.24 -12.16 -17.67
N THR A 138 -26.95 -13.28 -17.59
CA THR A 138 -27.85 -13.62 -16.47
C THR A 138 -27.25 -14.55 -15.43
N ALA A 139 -26.01 -15.01 -15.57
CA ALA A 139 -25.35 -16.02 -14.74
C ALA A 139 -26.07 -17.39 -14.68
N LYS A 140 -26.99 -17.68 -15.61
CA LYS A 140 -27.71 -18.96 -15.68
C LYS A 140 -26.94 -20.09 -16.38
N GLY A 141 -25.71 -19.85 -16.82
CA GLY A 141 -24.86 -20.81 -17.51
C GLY A 141 -23.38 -20.59 -17.19
N ARG A 142 -22.55 -21.49 -17.68
CA ARG A 142 -21.11 -21.35 -17.58
C ARG A 142 -20.56 -20.67 -18.82
N TYR A 143 -19.45 -19.98 -18.70
CA TYR A 143 -18.81 -19.31 -19.84
C TYR A 143 -18.31 -20.30 -20.91
N GLU A 144 -17.91 -21.50 -20.50
CA GLU A 144 -17.52 -22.59 -21.41
C GLU A 144 -18.71 -23.04 -22.28
N ASP A 145 -19.90 -23.12 -21.68
CA ASP A 145 -21.12 -23.48 -22.41
C ASP A 145 -21.46 -22.42 -23.46
N LEU A 146 -21.25 -21.12 -23.15
CA LEU A 146 -21.44 -20.03 -24.11
C LEU A 146 -20.49 -20.17 -25.30
N ILE A 147 -19.19 -20.39 -25.06
CA ILE A 147 -18.21 -20.56 -26.16
C ILE A 147 -18.61 -21.73 -27.04
N HIS A 148 -18.96 -22.85 -26.45
CA HIS A 148 -19.39 -24.05 -27.19
C HIS A 148 -20.65 -23.83 -28.01
N ASP A 149 -21.64 -23.09 -27.47
CA ASP A 149 -22.88 -22.80 -28.19
C ASP A 149 -22.68 -21.73 -29.29
N ILE A 150 -21.74 -20.78 -29.11
CA ILE A 150 -21.33 -19.83 -30.15
C ILE A 150 -20.83 -20.56 -31.40
N GLU A 151 -20.05 -21.61 -31.28
CA GLU A 151 -19.51 -22.39 -32.39
C GLU A 151 -20.59 -23.15 -33.16
N ARG A 152 -21.80 -23.35 -32.60
CA ARG A 152 -22.90 -24.10 -33.18
C ARG A 152 -23.96 -23.23 -33.89
N VAL A 153 -23.87 -21.92 -33.74
CA VAL A 153 -24.76 -20.97 -34.38
C VAL A 153 -24.26 -20.72 -35.80
N PRO A 154 -25.16 -20.64 -36.79
CA PRO A 154 -24.77 -20.43 -38.19
C PRO A 154 -24.22 -19.03 -38.51
N GLU A 155 -24.54 -18.02 -37.68
CA GLU A 155 -24.00 -16.68 -37.79
C GLU A 155 -22.59 -16.59 -37.29
N GLU A 156 -21.75 -15.81 -37.95
CA GLU A 156 -20.43 -15.43 -37.44
C GLU A 156 -20.59 -14.44 -36.30
N ILE A 157 -20.41 -14.91 -35.06
CA ILE A 157 -20.47 -14.07 -33.87
C ILE A 157 -19.07 -13.49 -33.59
N THR A 158 -18.98 -12.16 -33.55
CA THR A 158 -17.75 -11.48 -33.16
C THR A 158 -17.68 -11.41 -31.65
N VAL A 159 -16.63 -11.96 -31.04
CA VAL A 159 -16.33 -11.78 -29.61
C VAL A 159 -15.23 -10.75 -29.51
N LEU A 160 -15.50 -9.61 -28.86
CA LEU A 160 -14.50 -8.56 -28.68
C LEU A 160 -13.35 -9.03 -27.78
N SER A 161 -12.16 -8.48 -28.01
CA SER A 161 -10.93 -8.95 -27.36
C SER A 161 -10.98 -8.86 -25.81
N ASP A 162 -11.58 -7.80 -25.28
CA ASP A 162 -11.74 -7.63 -23.83
C ASP A 162 -12.81 -8.57 -23.24
N ALA A 163 -13.85 -8.90 -24.00
CA ALA A 163 -14.85 -9.89 -23.62
C ALA A 163 -14.24 -11.30 -23.63
N MET A 164 -13.42 -11.64 -24.62
CA MET A 164 -12.71 -12.92 -24.67
C MET A 164 -11.73 -13.07 -23.50
N GLU A 165 -10.92 -12.03 -23.25
CA GLU A 165 -9.99 -12.01 -22.12
C GLU A 165 -10.72 -12.14 -20.77
N PHE A 166 -11.90 -11.54 -20.63
CA PHE A 166 -12.75 -11.70 -19.45
C PHE A 166 -13.27 -13.12 -19.31
N ILE A 167 -13.77 -13.73 -20.38
CA ILE A 167 -14.26 -15.11 -20.40
C ILE A 167 -13.12 -16.07 -19.97
N GLU A 168 -11.96 -15.96 -20.60
CA GLU A 168 -10.81 -16.82 -20.29
C GLU A 168 -10.39 -16.72 -18.83
N ARG A 169 -10.39 -15.51 -18.26
CA ARG A 169 -10.09 -15.31 -16.84
C ARG A 169 -11.13 -15.95 -15.91
N GLU A 170 -12.43 -15.79 -16.25
CA GLU A 170 -13.50 -16.33 -15.42
C GLU A 170 -13.55 -17.86 -15.47
N VAL A 171 -13.34 -18.45 -16.63
CA VAL A 171 -13.21 -19.92 -16.80
C VAL A 171 -12.06 -20.43 -15.95
N GLU A 172 -10.87 -19.85 -16.09
CA GLU A 172 -9.71 -20.22 -15.29
C GLU A 172 -9.93 -20.06 -13.79
N ARG A 173 -10.58 -18.94 -13.39
CA ARG A 173 -10.91 -18.67 -11.98
C ARG A 173 -11.80 -19.78 -11.40
N VAL A 174 -12.84 -20.16 -12.10
CA VAL A 174 -13.76 -21.23 -11.66
C VAL A 174 -13.02 -22.57 -11.53
N GLU A 175 -12.17 -22.88 -12.49
CA GLU A 175 -11.37 -24.11 -12.46
C GLU A 175 -10.40 -24.15 -11.26
N LEU A 176 -9.67 -23.03 -11.03
CA LEU A 176 -8.74 -22.93 -9.89
C LEU A 176 -9.46 -23.01 -8.55
N LEU A 177 -10.64 -22.37 -8.42
CA LEU A 177 -11.44 -22.45 -7.20
C LEU A 177 -11.94 -23.87 -6.92
N ARG A 178 -12.28 -24.63 -7.96
CA ARG A 178 -12.65 -26.03 -7.81
C ARG A 178 -11.47 -26.86 -7.33
N LYS A 179 -10.30 -26.69 -7.94
CA LYS A 179 -9.06 -27.35 -7.49
C LYS A 179 -8.70 -26.97 -6.05
N GLU A 180 -8.89 -25.72 -5.66
CA GLU A 180 -8.67 -25.26 -4.28
C GLU A 180 -9.51 -26.08 -3.30
N GLN A 181 -10.81 -26.31 -3.60
CA GLN A 181 -11.68 -27.10 -2.75
C GLN A 181 -11.19 -28.54 -2.62
N ASP A 182 -10.81 -29.17 -3.73
CA ASP A 182 -10.29 -30.53 -3.73
C ASP A 182 -9.01 -30.63 -2.87
N TRP A 183 -8.06 -29.73 -3.06
CA TRP A 183 -6.82 -29.69 -2.27
C TRP A 183 -7.06 -29.37 -0.79
N LEU A 184 -8.05 -28.54 -0.46
CA LEU A 184 -8.38 -28.27 0.94
C LEU A 184 -9.00 -29.47 1.63
N LEU A 185 -9.76 -30.30 0.92
CA LEU A 185 -10.27 -31.59 1.43
C LEU A 185 -9.13 -32.57 1.66
N GLU A 186 -8.19 -32.73 0.73
CA GLU A 186 -7.01 -33.56 0.88
C GLU A 186 -6.11 -33.09 2.04
N LEU A 187 -5.96 -31.77 2.21
CA LEU A 187 -5.22 -31.19 3.33
C LEU A 187 -5.88 -31.54 4.68
N ALA A 188 -7.21 -31.41 4.76
CA ALA A 188 -7.96 -31.77 5.97
C ALA A 188 -7.87 -33.26 6.31
N ALA A 189 -7.72 -34.09 5.29
CA ALA A 189 -7.51 -35.55 5.44
C ALA A 189 -6.04 -35.91 5.75
N GLY A 190 -5.11 -34.96 5.72
CA GLY A 190 -3.68 -35.18 5.91
C GLY A 190 -3.00 -35.95 4.77
N THR A 191 -3.62 -35.97 3.59
CA THR A 191 -3.13 -36.72 2.41
C THR A 191 -2.46 -35.81 1.36
N LEU A 192 -2.60 -34.48 1.50
CA LEU A 192 -2.04 -33.53 0.52
C LEU A 192 -0.52 -33.41 0.66
N ASP A 193 0.22 -33.89 -0.32
CA ASP A 193 1.64 -33.60 -0.47
C ASP A 193 1.89 -32.96 -1.85
N LEU A 194 2.14 -31.69 -1.88
CA LEU A 194 2.40 -30.96 -3.13
C LEU A 194 3.89 -30.85 -3.47
N GLY A 195 4.81 -31.06 -2.53
CA GLY A 195 6.25 -31.00 -2.78
C GLY A 195 6.70 -29.68 -3.47
N LEU A 196 6.10 -28.54 -3.10
CA LEU A 196 6.28 -27.26 -3.81
C LEU A 196 7.65 -26.63 -3.55
N LEU A 197 8.15 -26.72 -2.34
CA LEU A 197 9.40 -26.12 -1.89
C LEU A 197 10.35 -27.17 -1.33
N SER A 198 11.62 -26.80 -1.10
CA SER A 198 12.64 -27.66 -0.51
C SER A 198 12.40 -28.00 0.98
N ILE A 199 11.38 -27.41 1.60
CA ILE A 199 10.97 -27.63 2.98
C ILE A 199 9.47 -27.95 3.03
N PRO A 200 9.01 -28.72 4.04
CA PRO A 200 7.58 -28.89 4.28
C PRO A 200 6.96 -27.57 4.73
N LEU A 201 5.71 -27.36 4.33
CA LEU A 201 4.91 -26.23 4.74
C LEU A 201 3.99 -26.62 5.90
N TYR A 202 3.74 -25.70 6.81
CA TYR A 202 2.67 -25.86 7.80
C TYR A 202 1.29 -25.77 7.10
N ASP A 203 0.28 -26.40 7.66
CA ASP A 203 -1.07 -26.46 7.08
C ASP A 203 -1.61 -25.06 6.76
N TYR A 204 -1.44 -24.12 7.67
CA TYR A 204 -1.89 -22.75 7.42
C TYR A 204 -1.11 -22.07 6.28
N GLN A 205 0.20 -22.35 6.13
CA GLN A 205 0.99 -21.82 5.03
C GLN A 205 0.55 -22.43 3.70
N LEU A 206 0.24 -23.69 3.70
CA LEU A 206 -0.30 -24.36 2.52
C LEU A 206 -1.67 -23.80 2.13
N ARG A 207 -2.57 -23.60 3.11
CA ARG A 207 -3.85 -22.88 2.88
C ARG A 207 -3.65 -21.49 2.30
N GLY A 208 -2.67 -20.72 2.80
CA GLY A 208 -2.35 -19.41 2.26
C GLY A 208 -1.76 -19.46 0.84
N ALA A 209 -0.93 -20.46 0.55
CA ALA A 209 -0.39 -20.68 -0.79
C ALA A 209 -1.50 -21.06 -1.80
N LEU A 210 -2.41 -21.96 -1.41
CA LEU A 210 -3.58 -22.31 -2.21
C LEU A 210 -4.46 -21.08 -2.48
N PHE A 211 -4.77 -20.30 -1.45
CA PHE A 211 -5.54 -19.06 -1.58
C PHE A 211 -4.90 -18.10 -2.58
N LEU A 212 -3.59 -17.80 -2.43
CA LEU A 212 -2.88 -16.90 -3.34
C LEU A 212 -2.91 -17.39 -4.78
N ALA A 213 -2.65 -18.68 -5.00
CA ALA A 213 -2.61 -19.26 -6.35
C ALA A 213 -4.01 -19.31 -6.99
N CYS A 214 -5.02 -19.77 -6.24
CA CYS A 214 -6.34 -20.06 -6.80
C CYS A 214 -7.22 -18.81 -6.94
N ARG A 215 -7.02 -17.78 -6.12
CA ARG A 215 -7.71 -16.50 -6.32
C ARG A 215 -7.12 -15.69 -7.47
N GLY A 216 -5.89 -15.97 -7.87
CA GLY A 216 -5.19 -15.32 -8.97
C GLY A 216 -4.72 -13.91 -8.66
N ARG A 217 -5.60 -13.06 -8.12
CA ARG A 217 -5.29 -11.70 -7.68
C ARG A 217 -5.84 -11.53 -6.27
N SER A 218 -4.94 -11.40 -5.29
CA SER A 218 -5.31 -11.50 -3.88
C SER A 218 -4.34 -10.79 -2.95
N ILE A 219 -4.76 -10.59 -1.70
CA ILE A 219 -4.02 -9.93 -0.63
C ILE A 219 -3.83 -10.92 0.51
N LEU A 220 -2.60 -11.15 0.91
CA LEU A 220 -2.24 -11.90 2.10
C LEU A 220 -1.89 -10.93 3.23
N GLY A 221 -2.84 -10.77 4.14
CA GLY A 221 -2.78 -9.86 5.28
C GLY A 221 -2.32 -10.52 6.58
N ASP A 222 -1.72 -11.69 6.52
CA ASP A 222 -1.23 -12.42 7.69
C ASP A 222 -0.32 -11.57 8.56
N ASP A 223 -0.38 -11.76 9.87
CA ASP A 223 0.51 -11.12 10.81
C ASP A 223 1.99 -11.31 10.42
N MET A 224 2.82 -10.40 10.88
CA MET A 224 4.26 -10.49 10.63
C MET A 224 4.85 -11.74 11.28
N GLY A 225 5.77 -12.40 10.56
CA GLY A 225 6.41 -13.63 11.05
C GLY A 225 5.69 -14.93 10.70
N LEU A 226 4.50 -14.89 10.10
CA LEU A 226 3.76 -16.08 9.64
C LEU A 226 4.27 -16.66 8.30
N GLY A 227 5.37 -16.14 7.76
CA GLY A 227 6.00 -16.69 6.57
C GLY A 227 5.27 -16.36 5.26
N LYS A 228 4.80 -15.10 5.10
CA LYS A 228 4.17 -14.64 3.85
C LYS A 228 5.04 -14.91 2.62
N THR A 229 6.35 -14.71 2.70
CA THR A 229 7.29 -14.99 1.61
C THR A 229 7.24 -16.45 1.19
N ILE A 230 7.31 -17.39 2.14
CA ILE A 230 7.28 -18.84 1.88
C ILE A 230 5.95 -19.25 1.25
N GLN A 231 4.83 -18.74 1.76
CA GLN A 231 3.50 -18.97 1.18
C GLN A 231 3.42 -18.49 -0.26
N THR A 232 4.00 -17.30 -0.54
CA THR A 232 4.04 -16.72 -1.89
C THR A 232 4.90 -17.57 -2.84
N LEU A 233 6.07 -18.01 -2.40
CA LEU A 233 6.92 -18.89 -3.20
C LEU A 233 6.22 -20.19 -3.54
N ALA A 234 5.53 -20.80 -2.57
CA ALA A 234 4.73 -22.00 -2.78
C ALA A 234 3.57 -21.76 -3.76
N ALA A 235 2.88 -20.61 -3.66
CA ALA A 235 1.81 -20.24 -4.58
C ALA A 235 2.33 -20.05 -6.02
N VAL A 236 3.51 -19.45 -6.18
CA VAL A 236 4.15 -19.27 -7.48
C VAL A 236 4.57 -20.61 -8.08
N GLU A 237 5.15 -21.53 -7.29
CA GLU A 237 5.50 -22.88 -7.77
C GLU A 237 4.26 -23.68 -8.16
N LEU A 238 3.16 -23.52 -7.43
CA LEU A 238 1.87 -24.13 -7.79
C LEU A 238 1.36 -23.59 -9.13
N LEU A 239 1.37 -22.28 -9.33
CA LEU A 239 0.99 -21.65 -10.60
C LEU A 239 1.95 -22.04 -11.74
N ALA A 240 3.24 -22.18 -11.46
CA ALA A 240 4.20 -22.64 -12.47
C ALA A 240 3.89 -24.08 -12.94
N ARG A 241 3.49 -24.94 -12.02
CA ARG A 241 3.10 -26.31 -12.32
C ARG A 241 1.76 -26.39 -13.03
N GLU A 242 0.75 -25.68 -12.55
CA GLU A 242 -0.63 -25.82 -13.04
C GLU A 242 -0.92 -24.95 -14.29
N ARG A 243 -0.19 -23.86 -14.48
CA ARG A 243 -0.45 -22.85 -15.52
C ARG A 243 0.77 -22.48 -16.36
N GLY A 244 1.90 -23.13 -16.14
CA GLY A 244 3.11 -22.87 -16.93
C GLY A 244 3.70 -21.49 -16.74
N ILE A 245 3.55 -20.89 -15.53
CA ILE A 245 4.12 -19.57 -15.24
C ILE A 245 5.64 -19.63 -15.32
N GLY A 246 6.25 -18.69 -16.05
CA GLY A 246 7.70 -18.59 -16.25
C GLY A 246 8.30 -17.23 -15.90
N ARG A 247 7.50 -16.19 -15.65
CA ARG A 247 7.98 -14.83 -15.38
C ARG A 247 7.29 -14.20 -14.20
N VAL A 248 8.04 -13.98 -13.13
CA VAL A 248 7.56 -13.44 -11.84
C VAL A 248 8.34 -12.18 -11.47
N LEU A 249 7.64 -11.08 -11.31
CA LEU A 249 8.19 -9.84 -10.78
C LEU A 249 7.88 -9.72 -9.29
N VAL A 250 8.90 -9.56 -8.47
CA VAL A 250 8.74 -9.21 -7.05
C VAL A 250 9.13 -7.76 -6.85
N VAL A 251 8.21 -6.95 -6.38
CA VAL A 251 8.42 -5.55 -5.99
C VAL A 251 8.48 -5.49 -4.47
N ALA A 252 9.65 -5.18 -3.93
CA ALA A 252 9.88 -5.15 -2.50
C ALA A 252 10.65 -3.89 -2.08
N PRO A 253 10.61 -3.45 -0.81
CA PRO A 253 11.50 -2.41 -0.32
C PRO A 253 12.97 -2.76 -0.58
N SER A 254 13.81 -1.74 -0.82
CA SER A 254 15.24 -1.94 -1.14
C SER A 254 15.97 -2.79 -0.09
N SER A 255 15.60 -2.67 1.17
CA SER A 255 16.17 -3.43 2.30
C SER A 255 15.82 -4.92 2.28
N VAL A 256 14.70 -5.30 1.65
CA VAL A 256 14.18 -6.67 1.65
C VAL A 256 14.51 -7.42 0.34
N LYS A 257 14.87 -6.68 -0.71
CA LYS A 257 15.13 -7.22 -2.05
C LYS A 257 16.14 -8.39 -2.05
N TYR A 258 17.25 -8.24 -1.36
CA TYR A 258 18.29 -9.28 -1.26
C TYR A 258 17.89 -10.46 -0.35
N GLN A 259 17.01 -10.21 0.61
CA GLN A 259 16.43 -11.30 1.40
C GLN A 259 15.54 -12.19 0.53
N TRP A 260 14.71 -11.59 -0.34
CA TRP A 260 13.92 -12.35 -1.31
C TRP A 260 14.83 -13.22 -2.20
N GLU A 261 15.95 -12.70 -2.69
CA GLU A 261 16.92 -13.48 -3.44
C GLU A 261 17.41 -14.69 -2.64
N THR A 262 17.80 -14.47 -1.38
CA THR A 262 18.29 -15.53 -0.49
C THR A 262 17.22 -16.60 -0.24
N GLU A 263 15.97 -16.20 0.00
CA GLU A 263 14.86 -17.12 0.25
C GLU A 263 14.46 -17.89 -1.02
N ILE A 264 14.43 -17.24 -2.19
CA ILE A 264 14.18 -17.91 -3.47
C ILE A 264 15.25 -18.99 -3.72
N ARG A 265 16.53 -18.66 -3.59
CA ARG A 265 17.64 -19.61 -3.77
C ARG A 265 17.61 -20.76 -2.76
N LYS A 266 17.16 -20.51 -1.54
CA LYS A 266 17.07 -21.48 -0.46
C LYS A 266 15.91 -22.45 -0.65
N PHE A 267 14.75 -21.97 -1.04
CA PHE A 267 13.52 -22.76 -1.03
C PHE A 267 13.06 -23.24 -2.39
N THR A 268 13.59 -22.65 -3.47
CA THR A 268 13.25 -23.04 -4.85
C THR A 268 14.51 -23.37 -5.67
N LYS A 269 14.30 -23.97 -6.84
CA LYS A 269 15.39 -24.21 -7.82
C LYS A 269 15.34 -23.22 -8.97
N ARG A 270 14.56 -22.14 -8.86
CA ARG A 270 14.34 -21.16 -9.94
C ARG A 270 15.46 -20.14 -10.02
N ALA A 271 15.75 -19.71 -11.25
CA ALA A 271 16.67 -18.60 -11.47
C ALA A 271 16.06 -17.30 -10.94
N VAL A 272 16.88 -16.52 -10.24
CA VAL A 272 16.51 -15.21 -9.67
C VAL A 272 17.56 -14.18 -10.02
N GLN A 273 17.10 -12.99 -10.41
CA GLN A 273 17.93 -11.84 -10.75
C GLN A 273 17.47 -10.60 -9.97
N VAL A 274 18.40 -9.99 -9.26
CA VAL A 274 18.20 -8.69 -8.64
C VAL A 274 18.50 -7.60 -9.66
N ILE A 275 17.53 -6.80 -10.01
CA ILE A 275 17.70 -5.66 -10.92
C ILE A 275 18.33 -4.51 -10.13
N ASP A 276 19.52 -4.09 -10.56
CA ASP A 276 20.29 -3.04 -9.89
C ASP A 276 21.29 -2.35 -10.83
N GLY A 277 21.85 -1.22 -10.39
CA GLY A 277 22.88 -0.49 -11.13
C GLY A 277 22.35 0.67 -11.98
N SER A 278 23.11 1.07 -13.01
CA SER A 278 22.76 2.17 -13.92
C SER A 278 21.55 1.83 -14.80
N PRO A 279 20.88 2.82 -15.41
CA PRO A 279 19.78 2.56 -16.33
C PRO A 279 20.16 1.60 -17.48
N GLU A 280 21.37 1.72 -18.01
CA GLU A 280 21.91 0.87 -19.08
C GLU A 280 22.05 -0.57 -18.57
N THR A 281 22.69 -0.76 -17.42
CA THR A 281 22.87 -2.09 -16.79
C THR A 281 21.51 -2.76 -16.55
N ARG A 282 20.52 -2.00 -16.05
CA ARG A 282 19.19 -2.55 -15.81
C ARG A 282 18.46 -2.94 -17.08
N LYS A 283 18.67 -2.17 -18.17
CA LYS A 283 18.09 -2.50 -19.48
C LYS A 283 18.61 -3.84 -19.99
N ASP A 284 19.92 -4.11 -19.84
CA ASP A 284 20.53 -5.37 -20.21
C ASP A 284 19.99 -6.51 -19.34
N GLN A 285 19.86 -6.28 -18.04
CA GLN A 285 19.25 -7.24 -17.11
C GLN A 285 17.79 -7.59 -17.48
N TYR A 286 17.00 -6.61 -17.98
CA TYR A 286 15.65 -6.90 -18.48
C TYR A 286 15.61 -7.67 -19.80
N ALA A 287 16.70 -7.75 -20.54
CA ALA A 287 16.80 -8.55 -21.77
C ALA A 287 17.10 -10.04 -21.50
N GLU A 288 17.63 -10.40 -20.33
CA GLU A 288 17.93 -11.77 -19.96
C GLU A 288 16.64 -12.58 -19.71
N ASP A 289 16.65 -13.89 -19.96
CA ASP A 289 15.51 -14.76 -19.61
C ASP A 289 15.71 -15.32 -18.20
N THR A 290 14.90 -14.84 -17.26
CA THR A 290 14.99 -15.22 -15.85
C THR A 290 13.60 -15.42 -15.27
N PHE A 291 13.44 -16.44 -14.41
CA PHE A 291 12.15 -16.75 -13.80
C PHE A 291 11.69 -15.68 -12.80
N TYR A 292 12.55 -15.30 -11.83
CA TYR A 292 12.26 -14.24 -10.87
C TYR A 292 13.09 -12.99 -11.16
N ARG A 293 12.44 -11.84 -11.15
CA ARG A 293 13.08 -10.51 -11.11
C ARG A 293 12.67 -9.76 -9.88
N LEU A 294 13.67 -9.20 -9.20
CA LEU A 294 13.49 -8.45 -7.96
C LEU A 294 13.79 -6.98 -8.20
N VAL A 295 12.81 -6.11 -7.97
CA VAL A 295 12.91 -4.65 -8.10
C VAL A 295 12.43 -3.97 -6.83
N ASN A 296 12.83 -2.71 -6.62
CA ASN A 296 12.20 -1.89 -5.61
C ASN A 296 11.12 -0.97 -6.21
N TYR A 297 10.31 -0.35 -5.34
CA TYR A 297 9.20 0.51 -5.74
C TYR A 297 9.66 1.72 -6.56
N GLU A 298 10.81 2.30 -6.25
CA GLU A 298 11.40 3.43 -6.96
C GLU A 298 11.89 3.03 -8.36
N GLN A 299 12.36 1.79 -8.52
CA GLN A 299 12.74 1.24 -9.84
C GLN A 299 11.49 1.05 -10.72
N VAL A 300 10.37 0.61 -10.18
CA VAL A 300 9.11 0.50 -10.96
C VAL A 300 8.75 1.83 -11.61
N VAL A 301 8.91 2.95 -10.89
CA VAL A 301 8.62 4.29 -11.43
C VAL A 301 9.50 4.64 -12.64
N ARG A 302 10.73 4.16 -12.67
CA ARG A 302 11.72 4.46 -13.73
C ARG A 302 11.65 3.45 -14.88
N ASP A 303 11.42 2.17 -14.55
CA ASP A 303 11.63 1.05 -15.47
C ASP A 303 10.32 0.39 -15.93
N ARG A 304 9.15 0.99 -15.62
CA ARG A 304 7.81 0.42 -15.90
C ARG A 304 7.66 -0.10 -17.33
N GLU A 305 8.16 0.65 -18.32
CA GLU A 305 8.03 0.25 -19.73
C GLU A 305 8.84 -1.01 -20.05
N ALA A 306 10.06 -1.12 -19.51
CA ALA A 306 10.88 -2.32 -19.65
C ALA A 306 10.24 -3.52 -18.93
N ILE A 307 9.67 -3.29 -17.75
CA ILE A 307 8.94 -4.31 -16.98
C ILE A 307 7.73 -4.81 -17.79
N ASN A 308 6.89 -3.93 -18.31
CA ASN A 308 5.72 -4.31 -19.08
C ASN A 308 6.10 -4.97 -20.44
N ALA A 309 7.22 -4.56 -21.05
CA ALA A 309 7.75 -5.21 -22.24
C ALA A 309 8.24 -6.65 -21.98
N TRP A 310 8.75 -6.92 -20.77
CA TRP A 310 9.11 -8.28 -20.34
C TRP A 310 7.87 -9.15 -20.07
N LYS A 311 6.68 -8.55 -19.89
CA LYS A 311 5.38 -9.21 -19.67
C LYS A 311 5.42 -10.17 -18.48
N PRO A 312 5.57 -9.70 -17.24
CA PRO A 312 5.46 -10.55 -16.07
C PRO A 312 4.09 -11.20 -16.02
N GLN A 313 4.03 -12.50 -15.75
CA GLN A 313 2.78 -13.23 -15.58
C GLN A 313 2.24 -13.11 -14.16
N VAL A 314 3.15 -13.02 -13.17
CA VAL A 314 2.83 -12.78 -11.76
C VAL A 314 3.56 -11.52 -11.30
N VAL A 315 2.86 -10.65 -10.60
CA VAL A 315 3.45 -9.52 -9.86
C VAL A 315 3.19 -9.73 -8.38
N VAL A 316 4.25 -9.77 -7.59
CA VAL A 316 4.20 -9.80 -6.12
C VAL A 316 4.55 -8.42 -5.60
N LEU A 317 3.70 -7.83 -4.75
CA LEU A 317 4.01 -6.61 -4.02
C LEU A 317 4.25 -6.95 -2.55
N ASP A 318 5.46 -6.78 -2.07
CA ASP A 318 5.79 -6.95 -0.66
C ASP A 318 5.80 -5.61 0.07
N GLU A 319 5.33 -5.59 1.33
CA GLU A 319 5.12 -4.38 2.12
C GLU A 319 4.28 -3.34 1.35
N ALA A 320 3.10 -3.78 0.89
CA ALA A 320 2.25 -3.02 -0.04
C ALA A 320 1.71 -1.70 0.53
N GLN A 321 1.87 -1.42 1.83
CA GLN A 321 1.60 -0.08 2.38
C GLN A 321 2.43 1.02 1.69
N ARG A 322 3.44 0.67 0.90
CA ARG A 322 4.16 1.62 0.03
C ARG A 322 3.28 2.26 -1.05
N ILE A 323 2.16 1.64 -1.42
CA ILE A 323 1.20 2.17 -2.39
C ILE A 323 -0.12 2.64 -1.74
N LYS A 324 -0.17 2.80 -0.41
CA LYS A 324 -1.36 3.23 0.33
C LYS A 324 -1.87 4.62 -0.07
N ASN A 325 -0.98 5.52 -0.49
CA ASN A 325 -1.37 6.81 -1.02
C ASN A 325 -1.59 6.70 -2.54
N TRP A 326 -2.85 6.71 -2.97
CA TRP A 326 -3.26 6.60 -4.36
C TRP A 326 -2.79 7.75 -5.27
N GLU A 327 -2.53 8.94 -4.70
CA GLU A 327 -2.08 10.11 -5.43
C GLU A 327 -0.57 10.10 -5.69
N SER A 328 0.18 9.33 -4.92
CA SER A 328 1.63 9.24 -5.06
C SER A 328 2.03 8.73 -6.46
N LYS A 329 3.15 9.25 -6.98
CA LYS A 329 3.70 8.80 -8.26
C LYS A 329 3.99 7.30 -8.25
N THR A 330 4.52 6.78 -7.15
CA THR A 330 4.81 5.35 -6.98
C THR A 330 3.55 4.51 -7.09
N SER A 331 2.48 4.85 -6.37
CA SER A 331 1.20 4.14 -6.44
C SER A 331 0.63 4.13 -7.86
N LYS A 332 0.62 5.29 -8.53
CA LYS A 332 0.13 5.42 -9.90
C LYS A 332 0.92 4.57 -10.90
N GLU A 333 2.24 4.51 -10.76
CA GLU A 333 3.07 3.73 -11.68
C GLU A 333 3.02 2.22 -11.40
N VAL A 334 2.98 1.81 -10.12
CA VAL A 334 2.80 0.40 -9.74
C VAL A 334 1.45 -0.14 -10.25
N LYS A 335 0.37 0.64 -10.15
CA LYS A 335 -0.95 0.26 -10.66
C LYS A 335 -1.04 0.10 -12.19
N LYS A 336 -0.06 0.61 -12.93
CA LYS A 336 0.05 0.40 -14.39
C LYS A 336 0.83 -0.86 -14.79
N LEU A 337 1.34 -1.61 -13.82
CA LEU A 337 1.96 -2.91 -14.09
C LEU A 337 0.89 -3.89 -14.60
N GLN A 338 1.22 -4.56 -15.70
CA GLN A 338 0.34 -5.53 -16.32
C GLN A 338 0.76 -6.95 -15.94
N SER A 339 -0.17 -7.72 -15.40
CA SER A 339 0.05 -9.14 -15.08
C SER A 339 -1.28 -9.89 -14.98
N ARG A 340 -1.25 -11.17 -15.30
CA ARG A 340 -2.41 -12.06 -15.15
C ARG A 340 -2.71 -12.29 -13.68
N TYR A 341 -1.68 -12.55 -12.88
CA TYR A 341 -1.76 -12.82 -11.44
C TYR A 341 -1.10 -11.71 -10.64
N ALA A 342 -1.64 -11.44 -9.46
CA ALA A 342 -1.08 -10.46 -8.52
C ALA A 342 -1.22 -10.93 -7.09
N MET A 343 -0.13 -10.92 -6.34
CA MET A 343 -0.09 -11.28 -4.93
C MET A 343 0.40 -10.08 -4.13
N VAL A 344 -0.43 -9.59 -3.23
CA VAL A 344 -0.11 -8.44 -2.38
C VAL A 344 0.14 -8.92 -0.97
N LEU A 345 1.28 -8.58 -0.42
CA LEU A 345 1.70 -8.98 0.92
C LEU A 345 1.77 -7.73 1.80
N SER A 346 1.05 -7.75 2.90
CA SER A 346 1.10 -6.67 3.90
C SER A 346 0.67 -7.21 5.25
N GLY A 347 1.48 -6.98 6.29
CA GLY A 347 1.06 -7.24 7.67
C GLY A 347 0.10 -6.18 8.21
N THR A 348 0.01 -5.04 7.53
CA THR A 348 -0.81 -3.89 7.93
C THR A 348 -1.41 -3.21 6.69
N PRO A 349 -2.43 -3.82 6.07
CA PRO A 349 -3.05 -3.25 4.86
C PRO A 349 -3.82 -1.95 5.14
N LEU A 350 -4.12 -1.68 6.41
CA LEU A 350 -4.78 -0.48 6.90
C LEU A 350 -4.01 0.04 8.13
N GLU A 351 -3.49 1.25 8.06
CA GLU A 351 -2.77 1.88 9.18
C GLU A 351 -3.57 3.02 9.80
N ASN A 352 -4.15 3.90 8.97
CA ASN A 352 -4.78 5.12 9.45
C ASN A 352 -6.13 5.42 8.83
N ARG A 353 -6.39 5.04 7.57
CA ARG A 353 -7.59 5.44 6.82
C ARG A 353 -8.05 4.37 5.84
N LEU A 354 -9.36 4.26 5.64
CA LEU A 354 -9.93 3.33 4.64
C LEU A 354 -9.44 3.58 3.21
N GLU A 355 -9.04 4.80 2.88
CA GLU A 355 -8.47 5.15 1.59
C GLU A 355 -7.14 4.43 1.31
N GLU A 356 -6.40 4.07 2.36
CA GLU A 356 -5.17 3.28 2.24
C GLU A 356 -5.49 1.88 1.74
N LEU A 357 -6.50 1.24 2.33
CA LEU A 357 -7.01 -0.06 1.89
C LEU A 357 -7.57 0.01 0.47
N TYR A 358 -8.37 1.05 0.16
CA TYR A 358 -8.89 1.29 -1.18
C TYR A 358 -7.76 1.33 -2.22
N SER A 359 -6.67 2.03 -1.92
CA SER A 359 -5.52 2.13 -2.82
C SER A 359 -4.83 0.79 -3.07
N ILE A 360 -4.71 -0.06 -2.05
CA ILE A 360 -4.11 -1.39 -2.16
C ILE A 360 -5.03 -2.32 -2.96
N VAL A 361 -6.31 -2.33 -2.65
CA VAL A 361 -7.32 -3.17 -3.34
C VAL A 361 -7.41 -2.83 -4.83
N GLN A 362 -7.27 -1.56 -5.21
CA GLN A 362 -7.25 -1.16 -6.63
C GLN A 362 -6.14 -1.85 -7.45
N PHE A 363 -5.03 -2.25 -6.85
CA PHE A 363 -4.00 -3.00 -7.57
C PHE A 363 -4.44 -4.45 -7.84
N VAL A 364 -5.19 -5.04 -6.92
CA VAL A 364 -5.72 -6.40 -7.04
C VAL A 364 -6.93 -6.43 -7.96
N ASP A 365 -7.91 -5.57 -7.69
CA ASP A 365 -9.14 -5.44 -8.44
C ASP A 365 -9.60 -3.98 -8.43
N GLU A 366 -9.39 -3.29 -9.55
CA GLU A 366 -9.67 -1.85 -9.71
C GLU A 366 -11.14 -1.51 -9.46
N ARG A 367 -12.05 -2.48 -9.64
CA ARG A 367 -13.49 -2.28 -9.56
C ARG A 367 -14.13 -2.78 -8.26
N ARG A 368 -13.40 -3.50 -7.42
CA ARG A 368 -13.91 -4.18 -6.21
C ARG A 368 -14.72 -3.28 -5.30
N PHE A 369 -14.21 -2.09 -5.03
CA PHE A 369 -14.88 -1.10 -4.19
C PHE A 369 -15.70 -0.06 -4.97
N GLY A 370 -15.73 -0.17 -6.30
CA GLY A 370 -16.33 0.84 -7.16
C GLY A 370 -15.50 2.12 -7.25
N PRO A 371 -16.07 3.19 -7.85
CA PRO A 371 -15.37 4.46 -7.99
C PRO A 371 -15.09 5.12 -6.64
N ALA A 372 -13.93 5.80 -6.53
CA ALA A 372 -13.48 6.42 -5.28
C ALA A 372 -14.53 7.38 -4.67
N TYR A 373 -15.20 8.18 -5.50
CA TYR A 373 -16.20 9.13 -5.03
C TYR A 373 -17.40 8.44 -4.35
N GLN A 374 -17.81 7.28 -4.86
CA GLN A 374 -18.89 6.48 -4.29
C GLN A 374 -18.43 5.81 -3.00
N PHE A 375 -17.28 5.13 -3.04
CA PHE A 375 -16.68 4.50 -1.86
C PHE A 375 -16.55 5.47 -0.67
N LEU A 376 -16.04 6.69 -0.94
CA LEU A 376 -15.90 7.70 0.11
C LEU A 376 -17.25 8.20 0.63
N SER A 377 -18.25 8.38 -0.25
CA SER A 377 -19.59 8.80 0.14
C SER A 377 -20.31 7.75 1.00
N ASP A 378 -20.13 6.46 0.65
CA ASP A 378 -20.83 5.37 1.31
C ASP A 378 -20.24 5.03 2.68
N HIS A 379 -18.94 5.23 2.86
CA HIS A 379 -18.22 4.74 4.02
C HIS A 379 -17.70 5.81 4.98
N ARG A 380 -17.62 7.09 4.58
CA ARG A 380 -17.20 8.17 5.47
C ARG A 380 -18.39 8.76 6.23
N VAL A 381 -18.20 9.02 7.52
CA VAL A 381 -19.08 9.85 8.35
C VAL A 381 -18.37 11.18 8.58
N LEU A 382 -18.96 12.27 8.08
CA LEU A 382 -18.40 13.62 8.19
C LEU A 382 -19.19 14.43 9.22
N ASP A 383 -18.54 15.37 9.91
CA ASP A 383 -19.19 16.36 10.74
C ASP A 383 -19.78 17.53 9.90
N GLU A 384 -20.43 18.49 10.55
CA GLU A 384 -21.03 19.67 9.90
C GLU A 384 -19.99 20.54 9.17
N ASN A 385 -18.71 20.43 9.53
CA ASN A 385 -17.60 21.16 8.93
C ASN A 385 -16.88 20.34 7.85
N GLY A 386 -17.38 19.15 7.50
CA GLY A 386 -16.78 18.26 6.49
C GLY A 386 -15.57 17.45 6.98
N ASN A 387 -15.30 17.44 8.30
CA ASN A 387 -14.22 16.61 8.84
C ASN A 387 -14.67 15.17 9.04
N LEU A 388 -13.74 14.23 8.91
CA LEU A 388 -14.00 12.81 9.11
C LEU A 388 -14.26 12.50 10.59
N LYS A 389 -15.47 12.10 10.93
CA LYS A 389 -15.91 11.71 12.27
C LYS A 389 -15.80 10.20 12.51
N GLY A 390 -15.86 9.41 11.47
CA GLY A 390 -15.81 7.96 11.57
C GLY A 390 -16.02 7.27 10.22
N TYR A 391 -16.18 5.97 10.27
CA TYR A 391 -16.53 5.13 9.13
C TYR A 391 -17.77 4.31 9.44
N ARG A 392 -18.55 4.01 8.43
CA ARG A 392 -19.78 3.20 8.46
C ARG A 392 -19.82 2.17 7.37
N ASN A 393 -20.79 1.26 7.41
CA ASN A 393 -20.99 0.19 6.43
C ASN A 393 -19.72 -0.68 6.27
N LEU A 394 -19.07 -1.02 7.37
CA LEU A 394 -17.83 -1.80 7.35
C LEU A 394 -18.07 -3.24 6.93
N ASP A 395 -19.25 -3.80 7.23
CA ASP A 395 -19.66 -5.13 6.78
C ASP A 395 -19.64 -5.26 5.26
N ALA A 396 -20.12 -4.23 4.54
CA ALA A 396 -20.06 -4.20 3.08
C ALA A 396 -18.61 -4.19 2.55
N ILE A 397 -17.67 -3.62 3.29
CA ILE A 397 -16.24 -3.66 2.96
C ILE A 397 -15.70 -5.07 3.22
N ARG A 398 -16.02 -5.69 4.35
CA ARG A 398 -15.61 -7.06 4.72
C ARG A 398 -16.10 -8.07 3.68
N GLU A 399 -17.39 -8.01 3.31
CA GLU A 399 -17.98 -8.88 2.29
C GLU A 399 -17.27 -8.75 0.94
N LYS A 400 -16.98 -7.51 0.51
CA LYS A 400 -16.23 -7.29 -0.73
C LYS A 400 -14.77 -7.75 -0.66
N LEU A 401 -14.14 -7.74 0.52
CA LEU A 401 -12.78 -8.19 0.74
C LEU A 401 -12.64 -9.70 0.81
N GLU A 402 -13.60 -10.40 1.42
CA GLU A 402 -13.53 -11.84 1.70
C GLU A 402 -13.00 -12.69 0.53
N PRO A 403 -13.43 -12.50 -0.72
CA PRO A 403 -12.96 -13.32 -1.83
C PRO A 403 -11.49 -13.10 -2.23
N ILE A 404 -10.89 -11.96 -1.85
CA ILE A 404 -9.56 -11.55 -2.29
C ILE A 404 -8.58 -11.30 -1.15
N PHE A 405 -9.01 -11.40 0.09
CA PHE A 405 -8.21 -11.05 1.27
C PHE A 405 -8.20 -12.20 2.27
N LEU A 406 -7.02 -12.67 2.61
CA LEU A 406 -6.80 -13.64 3.67
C LEU A 406 -5.94 -13.01 4.76
N ARG A 407 -6.43 -13.02 5.99
CA ARG A 407 -5.69 -12.59 7.17
C ARG A 407 -5.82 -13.60 8.28
N ARG A 408 -4.72 -13.85 8.95
CA ARG A 408 -4.66 -14.67 10.16
C ARG A 408 -3.75 -13.98 11.16
N THR A 409 -4.14 -14.03 12.41
CA THR A 409 -3.33 -13.56 13.52
C THR A 409 -2.35 -14.64 13.99
N ARG A 410 -1.29 -14.23 14.68
CA ARG A 410 -0.36 -15.20 15.28
C ARG A 410 -1.06 -16.10 16.31
N SER A 411 -1.98 -15.54 17.09
CA SER A 411 -2.72 -16.26 18.13
C SER A 411 -3.61 -17.37 17.56
N GLU A 412 -4.17 -17.17 16.38
CA GLU A 412 -5.01 -18.18 15.72
C GLU A 412 -4.21 -19.37 15.17
N VAL A 413 -2.99 -19.12 14.72
CA VAL A 413 -2.25 -20.09 13.89
C VAL A 413 -1.10 -20.74 14.64
N LEU A 414 -0.49 -20.06 15.57
CA LEU A 414 0.73 -20.47 16.23
C LEU A 414 0.50 -20.76 17.72
N THR A 415 -0.13 -21.90 18.00
CA THR A 415 -0.18 -22.47 19.37
C THR A 415 1.21 -22.83 19.92
N GLN A 416 2.25 -22.77 19.07
CA GLN A 416 3.64 -23.18 19.37
C GLN A 416 4.63 -22.01 19.49
N LEU A 417 4.21 -20.74 19.29
CA LEU A 417 5.11 -19.62 19.56
C LEU A 417 5.33 -19.50 21.08
N PRO A 418 6.60 -19.29 21.50
CA PRO A 418 6.87 -19.01 22.90
C PRO A 418 6.17 -17.72 23.35
N ALA A 419 5.92 -17.65 24.66
CA ALA A 419 5.29 -16.48 25.26
C ALA A 419 6.05 -15.17 24.92
N ARG A 420 5.30 -14.09 24.72
CA ARG A 420 5.82 -12.73 24.59
C ARG A 420 5.42 -11.93 25.83
N THR A 421 6.35 -11.18 26.38
CA THR A 421 6.11 -10.28 27.50
C THR A 421 6.54 -8.88 27.12
N ASP A 422 5.62 -7.93 27.18
CA ASP A 422 5.86 -6.52 26.85
C ASP A 422 5.96 -5.71 28.15
N ASN A 423 7.12 -5.12 28.38
CA ASN A 423 7.42 -4.28 29.54
C ASN A 423 7.63 -2.84 29.08
N THR A 424 7.03 -1.90 29.79
CA THR A 424 7.31 -0.47 29.59
C THR A 424 8.08 0.04 30.82
N VAL A 425 9.29 0.51 30.57
CA VAL A 425 10.15 1.13 31.58
C VAL A 425 10.03 2.64 31.45
N PHE A 426 9.57 3.28 32.51
CA PHE A 426 9.40 4.72 32.56
C PHE A 426 10.64 5.37 33.16
N VAL A 427 11.21 6.32 32.40
CA VAL A 427 12.42 7.05 32.78
C VAL A 427 12.07 8.53 32.99
N GLU A 428 12.61 9.18 33.99
CA GLU A 428 12.40 10.62 34.24
C GLU A 428 13.39 11.46 33.41
N LEU A 429 12.97 12.70 33.03
CA LEU A 429 13.89 13.66 32.42
C LEU A 429 14.94 14.08 33.46
N SER A 430 16.21 14.18 33.04
CA SER A 430 17.26 14.77 33.84
C SER A 430 17.08 16.28 34.00
N ASP A 431 17.83 16.88 34.97
CA ASP A 431 17.84 18.32 35.17
C ASP A 431 18.39 19.08 33.93
N GLU A 432 19.27 18.45 33.16
CA GLU A 432 19.83 19.01 31.92
C GLU A 432 18.84 18.91 30.72
N GLN A 433 18.02 17.87 30.67
CA GLN A 433 17.02 17.69 29.62
C GLN A 433 15.77 18.57 29.81
N ARG A 434 15.41 18.86 31.05
CA ARG A 434 14.18 19.56 31.42
C ARG A 434 14.11 20.99 30.84
N PRO A 435 15.13 21.87 30.97
CA PRO A 435 15.06 23.23 30.43
C PRO A 435 14.84 23.26 28.91
N PRO A 436 15.64 22.57 28.06
CA PRO A 436 15.41 22.59 26.63
C PRO A 436 14.07 21.94 26.23
N TYR A 437 13.60 20.93 26.96
CA TYR A 437 12.30 20.32 26.74
C TYR A 437 11.16 21.33 26.99
N ASP A 438 11.17 22.02 28.11
CA ASP A 438 10.15 23.00 28.49
C ASP A 438 10.16 24.23 27.56
N ASP A 439 11.33 24.63 27.04
CA ASP A 439 11.44 25.69 26.03
C ASP A 439 10.79 25.31 24.70
N GLN A 440 11.07 24.10 24.22
CA GLN A 440 10.42 23.56 23.01
C GLN A 440 8.91 23.40 23.20
N LYS A 441 8.47 22.94 24.38
CA LYS A 441 7.04 22.84 24.74
C LYS A 441 6.36 24.20 24.76
N THR A 442 7.00 25.21 25.32
CA THR A 442 6.50 26.60 25.39
C THR A 442 6.42 27.22 23.98
N THR A 443 7.44 26.97 23.16
CA THR A 443 7.46 27.44 21.76
C THR A 443 6.32 26.79 20.96
N LEU A 444 6.12 25.52 21.14
CA LEU A 444 5.04 24.76 20.53
C LEU A 444 3.66 25.31 20.97
N ALA A 445 3.47 25.56 22.28
CA ALA A 445 2.23 26.17 22.81
C ALA A 445 1.92 27.52 22.17
N ARG A 446 2.92 28.43 22.08
CA ARG A 446 2.74 29.74 21.42
C ARG A 446 2.35 29.62 19.94
N LEU A 447 2.93 28.65 19.22
CA LEU A 447 2.59 28.43 17.81
C LEU A 447 1.13 27.96 17.65
N LEU A 448 0.65 27.12 18.58
CA LEU A 448 -0.71 26.57 18.53
C LEU A 448 -1.82 27.54 18.96
N GLN A 449 -1.45 28.58 19.71
CA GLN A 449 -2.39 29.65 20.09
C GLN A 449 -2.69 30.63 18.93
N LYS A 450 -1.93 30.55 17.82
CA LYS A 450 -2.23 31.39 16.64
C LYS A 450 -3.55 30.98 16.00
N GLY A 451 -4.42 31.92 15.73
CA GLY A 451 -5.69 31.69 15.03
C GLY A 451 -5.54 31.22 13.58
N TYR A 452 -4.40 31.54 12.96
CA TYR A 452 -4.02 31.09 11.61
C TYR A 452 -2.56 30.64 11.60
N LEU A 453 -2.30 29.49 11.01
CA LEU A 453 -0.96 28.89 10.90
C LEU A 453 -0.43 29.03 9.47
N THR A 454 0.68 29.72 9.32
CA THR A 454 1.44 29.77 8.07
C THR A 454 2.18 28.44 7.83
N ASP A 455 2.64 28.18 6.60
CA ASP A 455 3.46 27.01 6.30
C ASP A 455 4.78 26.98 7.10
N LEU A 456 5.32 28.17 7.40
CA LEU A 456 6.49 28.30 8.27
C LEU A 456 6.16 27.89 9.72
N ASP A 457 4.99 28.27 10.23
CA ASP A 457 4.56 27.87 11.58
C ASP A 457 4.36 26.35 11.65
N ARG A 458 3.81 25.74 10.62
CA ARG A 458 3.66 24.27 10.50
C ARG A 458 5.01 23.58 10.54
N LYS A 459 6.00 24.06 9.78
CA LYS A 459 7.37 23.51 9.80
C LYS A 459 7.99 23.65 11.18
N ARG A 460 7.77 24.77 11.87
CA ARG A 460 8.25 25.00 13.24
C ARG A 460 7.58 24.05 14.25
N ILE A 461 6.28 23.83 14.14
CA ILE A 461 5.54 22.85 14.97
C ILE A 461 6.18 21.46 14.82
N LEU A 462 6.41 21.02 13.58
CA LEU A 462 7.04 19.72 13.31
C LEU A 462 8.46 19.64 13.88
N ALA A 463 9.25 20.71 13.73
CA ALA A 463 10.59 20.78 14.32
C ALA A 463 10.55 20.70 15.85
N CYS A 464 9.63 21.40 16.52
CA CYS A 464 9.45 21.32 17.98
C CYS A 464 9.10 19.87 18.41
N LEU A 465 8.23 19.17 17.67
CA LEU A 465 7.86 17.78 17.98
C LEU A 465 9.05 16.83 17.84
N VAL A 466 9.88 16.99 16.81
CA VAL A 466 11.13 16.24 16.63
C VAL A 466 12.08 16.55 17.79
N ASN A 467 12.30 17.84 18.09
CA ASN A 467 13.18 18.27 19.17
C ASN A 467 12.73 17.70 20.55
N LEU A 468 11.43 17.77 20.85
CA LEU A 468 10.89 17.20 22.08
C LEU A 468 11.22 15.70 22.23
N ARG A 469 11.18 14.94 21.12
CA ARG A 469 11.52 13.53 21.12
C ARG A 469 13.03 13.30 21.28
N THR A 470 13.84 14.02 20.50
CA THR A 470 15.30 13.87 20.56
C THR A 470 15.86 14.24 21.94
N ILE A 471 15.27 15.24 22.62
CA ILE A 471 15.62 15.61 23.98
C ILE A 471 15.29 14.46 24.97
N CYS A 472 14.14 13.77 24.79
CA CYS A 472 13.79 12.61 25.60
C CYS A 472 14.82 11.46 25.46
N ASP A 473 15.41 11.31 24.28
CA ASP A 473 16.37 10.25 24.00
C ASP A 473 17.76 10.59 24.54
N SER A 474 18.36 11.71 24.13
CA SER A 474 19.65 12.21 24.60
C SER A 474 19.81 13.69 24.29
N THR A 475 20.43 14.45 25.19
CA THR A 475 20.76 15.84 24.90
C THR A 475 21.64 15.99 23.66
N PHE A 476 22.52 15.03 23.38
CA PHE A 476 23.40 15.05 22.21
C PHE A 476 22.63 15.01 20.88
N LEU A 477 21.46 14.40 20.84
CA LEU A 477 20.62 14.41 19.65
C LEU A 477 20.09 15.83 19.35
N PHE A 478 19.96 16.66 20.36
CA PHE A 478 19.44 18.03 20.25
C PHE A 478 20.55 19.07 20.09
N ASP A 479 21.53 19.11 21.00
CA ASP A 479 22.52 20.18 21.08
C ASP A 479 23.88 19.86 20.44
N ARG A 480 24.16 18.59 20.17
CA ARG A 480 25.44 18.07 19.64
C ARG A 480 26.65 18.37 20.52
N GLN A 481 26.44 18.61 21.79
CA GLN A 481 27.48 19.01 22.74
C GLN A 481 27.48 18.16 24.01
N THR A 482 26.32 17.94 24.61
CA THR A 482 26.19 17.23 25.88
C THR A 482 25.69 15.79 25.67
N HIS A 483 26.14 14.85 26.52
CA HIS A 483 25.85 13.43 26.38
C HIS A 483 25.06 12.94 27.61
N VAL A 484 23.91 13.54 27.89
CA VAL A 484 23.05 13.14 29.00
C VAL A 484 21.85 12.37 28.49
N SER A 485 21.71 11.13 28.92
CA SER A 485 20.62 10.25 28.50
C SER A 485 20.22 9.28 29.62
N PRO A 486 19.22 9.63 30.43
CA PRO A 486 18.69 8.73 31.46
C PRO A 486 18.21 7.40 30.89
N LYS A 487 17.75 7.36 29.64
CA LYS A 487 17.40 6.11 28.94
C LYS A 487 18.59 5.19 28.75
N LEU A 488 19.76 5.75 28.40
CA LEU A 488 20.98 4.97 28.23
C LEU A 488 21.58 4.57 29.58
N ASP A 489 21.38 5.37 30.63
CA ASP A 489 21.77 5.00 31.99
C ASP A 489 20.91 3.83 32.47
N GLU A 490 19.61 3.87 32.31
CA GLU A 490 18.67 2.77 32.59
C GLU A 490 19.01 1.52 31.78
N PHE A 491 19.28 1.71 30.46
CA PHE A 491 19.73 0.61 29.59
C PHE A 491 21.01 -0.02 30.07
N ALA A 492 21.99 0.78 30.53
CA ALA A 492 23.25 0.29 31.06
C ALA A 492 23.09 -0.48 32.38
N GLU A 493 22.06 -0.15 33.17
CA GLU A 493 21.75 -0.80 34.43
C GLU A 493 21.14 -2.20 34.24
N PHE A 494 20.12 -2.33 33.38
CA PHE A 494 19.46 -3.62 33.19
C PHE A 494 20.11 -4.53 32.15
N LEU A 495 20.94 -4.02 31.22
CA LEU A 495 21.55 -4.85 30.19
C LEU A 495 22.43 -6.01 30.74
N PRO A 496 23.27 -5.81 31.76
CA PRO A 496 24.06 -6.91 32.32
C PRO A 496 23.18 -8.06 32.82
N GLU A 497 22.05 -7.77 33.48
CA GLU A 497 21.09 -8.78 33.94
C GLU A 497 20.51 -9.58 32.79
N LEU A 498 20.18 -8.90 31.67
CA LEU A 498 19.68 -9.58 30.45
C LEU A 498 20.74 -10.49 29.83
N LEU A 499 22.00 -10.21 30.04
CA LEU A 499 23.11 -10.95 29.46
C LEU A 499 23.77 -11.94 30.46
N GLU A 500 23.21 -12.17 31.64
CA GLU A 500 23.74 -13.14 32.62
C GLU A 500 23.82 -14.55 32.07
N GLU A 501 22.79 -14.99 31.32
CA GLU A 501 22.80 -16.28 30.64
C GLU A 501 23.58 -16.21 29.32
N GLU A 502 24.50 -17.16 29.11
CA GLU A 502 25.40 -17.15 27.95
C GLU A 502 24.74 -17.14 26.59
N HIS A 503 23.49 -17.55 26.50
CA HIS A 503 22.77 -17.70 25.23
C HIS A 503 21.79 -16.55 24.92
N HIS A 504 21.59 -15.58 25.81
CA HIS A 504 20.73 -14.45 25.56
C HIS A 504 21.36 -13.45 24.58
N LYS A 505 20.61 -13.04 23.56
CA LYS A 505 21.00 -11.97 22.64
C LYS A 505 19.91 -10.92 22.59
N VAL A 506 20.33 -9.66 22.53
CA VAL A 506 19.46 -8.50 22.60
C VAL A 506 19.48 -7.74 21.26
N VAL A 507 18.32 -7.35 20.77
CA VAL A 507 18.17 -6.44 19.63
C VAL A 507 17.69 -5.09 20.15
N VAL A 508 18.43 -4.04 19.84
CA VAL A 508 18.12 -2.66 20.27
C VAL A 508 17.70 -1.86 19.04
N PHE A 509 16.55 -1.25 19.11
CA PHE A 509 16.01 -0.39 18.05
C PHE A 509 15.99 1.08 18.46
N SER A 510 16.43 1.92 17.53
CA SER A 510 16.17 3.36 17.53
C SER A 510 15.89 3.85 16.12
N GLN A 511 15.03 4.86 15.98
CA GLN A 511 14.86 5.54 14.68
C GLN A 511 16.05 6.48 14.37
N TRP A 512 16.85 6.83 15.38
CA TRP A 512 17.97 7.76 15.28
C TRP A 512 19.29 7.01 15.21
N GLU A 513 20.03 7.12 14.11
CA GLU A 513 21.38 6.55 13.97
C GLU A 513 22.33 7.11 15.04
N THR A 514 22.23 8.43 15.34
CA THR A 514 23.00 9.07 16.41
C THR A 514 22.76 8.42 17.78
N MET A 515 21.51 8.02 18.10
CA MET A 515 21.21 7.35 19.35
C MET A 515 21.86 5.95 19.43
N LEU A 516 21.94 5.26 18.29
CA LEU A 516 22.66 3.98 18.22
C LEU A 516 24.16 4.16 18.47
N HIS A 517 24.78 5.25 17.99
CA HIS A 517 26.18 5.55 18.30
C HIS A 517 26.39 5.88 19.78
N GLU A 518 25.48 6.63 20.40
CA GLU A 518 25.53 6.84 21.87
C GLU A 518 25.38 5.51 22.61
N THR A 519 24.49 4.64 22.16
CA THR A 519 24.31 3.28 22.72
C THR A 519 25.59 2.44 22.56
N ALA A 520 26.24 2.52 21.41
CA ALA A 520 27.51 1.83 21.13
C ALA A 520 28.59 2.27 22.11
N THR A 521 28.69 3.56 22.46
CA THR A 521 29.62 4.07 23.46
C THR A 521 29.35 3.46 24.86
N VAL A 522 28.06 3.25 25.21
CA VAL A 522 27.69 2.55 26.46
C VAL A 522 28.14 1.09 26.42
N LEU A 523 27.92 0.39 25.30
CA LEU A 523 28.31 -1.01 25.11
C LEU A 523 29.84 -1.19 25.20
N ASP A 524 30.60 -0.26 24.60
CA ASP A 524 32.07 -0.25 24.68
C ASP A 524 32.56 -0.11 26.13
N ARG A 525 31.92 0.77 26.91
CA ARG A 525 32.19 0.95 28.34
C ARG A 525 31.91 -0.33 29.15
N LEU A 526 30.82 -1.02 28.80
CA LEU A 526 30.42 -2.28 29.43
C LEU A 526 31.20 -3.48 28.88
N LYS A 527 32.04 -3.29 27.84
CA LYS A 527 32.79 -4.34 27.15
C LYS A 527 31.89 -5.44 26.54
N VAL A 528 30.70 -5.05 26.11
CA VAL A 528 29.76 -5.93 25.46
C VAL A 528 29.97 -5.84 23.94
N ARG A 529 30.22 -6.97 23.30
CA ARG A 529 30.41 -7.02 21.85
C ARG A 529 29.07 -6.89 21.12
N TYR A 530 29.03 -6.02 20.14
CA TYR A 530 27.82 -5.71 19.34
C TYR A 530 28.14 -5.58 17.86
N VAL A 531 27.09 -5.58 17.06
CA VAL A 531 27.10 -5.17 15.65
C VAL A 531 26.03 -4.09 15.43
N MET A 532 26.23 -3.23 14.44
CA MET A 532 25.33 -2.12 14.14
C MET A 532 24.89 -2.17 12.68
N LEU A 533 23.58 -2.01 12.46
CA LEU A 533 22.97 -1.95 11.13
C LEU A 533 22.11 -0.69 10.96
N HIS A 534 22.47 0.16 10.03
CA HIS A 534 21.75 1.39 9.72
C HIS A 534 21.50 1.57 8.22
N GLY A 535 20.70 2.58 7.84
CA GLY A 535 20.26 2.78 6.45
C GLY A 535 21.40 3.05 5.45
N GLY A 536 22.52 3.62 5.91
CA GLY A 536 23.68 3.96 5.08
C GLY A 536 24.60 2.80 4.71
N LEU A 537 24.46 1.61 5.33
CA LEU A 537 25.34 0.47 5.08
C LEU A 537 25.08 -0.16 3.69
N PRO A 538 26.11 -0.40 2.86
CA PRO A 538 26.01 -1.12 1.59
C PRO A 538 25.48 -2.55 1.77
N GLY A 539 24.77 -3.06 0.75
CA GLY A 539 24.13 -4.37 0.84
C GLY A 539 25.04 -5.56 1.17
N LYS A 540 26.31 -5.52 0.71
CA LYS A 540 27.30 -6.56 1.03
C LYS A 540 27.70 -6.55 2.51
N GLU A 541 27.89 -5.37 3.09
CA GLU A 541 28.27 -5.21 4.50
C GLU A 541 27.11 -5.61 5.42
N ARG A 542 25.86 -5.35 5.03
CA ARG A 542 24.68 -5.80 5.79
C ARG A 542 24.66 -7.30 6.00
N LYS A 543 25.05 -8.07 4.98
CA LYS A 543 25.10 -9.52 5.07
C LYS A 543 26.15 -9.98 6.09
N ALA A 544 27.34 -9.36 6.09
CA ALA A 544 28.42 -9.69 7.02
C ALA A 544 28.03 -9.39 8.48
N VAL A 545 27.41 -8.23 8.74
CA VAL A 545 26.88 -7.84 10.06
C VAL A 545 25.87 -8.85 10.60
N LEU A 546 24.95 -9.32 9.73
CA LEU A 546 23.96 -10.34 10.12
C LEU A 546 24.62 -11.69 10.40
N GLU A 547 25.55 -12.11 9.56
CA GLU A 547 26.25 -13.38 9.68
C GLU A 547 27.10 -13.40 10.97
N GLU A 548 27.78 -12.30 11.30
CA GLU A 548 28.50 -12.13 12.58
C GLU A 548 27.56 -12.28 13.76
N PHE A 549 26.41 -11.57 13.79
CA PHE A 549 25.44 -11.69 14.88
C PHE A 549 24.89 -13.11 15.03
N GLN A 550 24.69 -13.81 13.91
CA GLN A 550 24.11 -15.15 13.91
C GLN A 550 25.12 -16.23 14.34
N THR A 551 26.39 -16.09 13.96
CA THR A 551 27.38 -17.16 14.11
C THR A 551 28.33 -16.96 15.31
N ASP A 552 28.59 -15.72 15.71
CA ASP A 552 29.49 -15.42 16.82
C ASP A 552 28.75 -15.38 18.18
N PRO A 553 29.00 -16.33 19.07
CA PRO A 553 28.40 -16.32 20.43
C PRO A 553 28.78 -15.11 21.26
N ALA A 554 29.97 -14.52 21.03
CA ALA A 554 30.46 -13.35 21.77
C ALA A 554 29.71 -12.06 21.33
N CYS A 555 29.15 -12.01 20.13
CA CYS A 555 28.35 -10.89 19.68
C CYS A 555 26.93 -10.99 20.26
N ARG A 556 26.69 -10.24 21.36
CA ARG A 556 25.47 -10.37 22.17
C ARG A 556 24.40 -9.33 21.87
N VAL A 557 24.76 -8.20 21.26
CA VAL A 557 23.85 -7.09 21.01
C VAL A 557 23.83 -6.73 19.51
N PHE A 558 22.64 -6.51 18.99
CA PHE A 558 22.39 -6.05 17.63
C PHE A 558 21.73 -4.67 17.67
N LEU A 559 22.41 -3.64 17.24
CA LEU A 559 21.88 -2.28 17.13
C LEU A 559 21.28 -2.06 15.75
N SER A 560 20.06 -1.56 15.65
CA SER A 560 19.41 -1.34 14.36
C SER A 560 18.52 -0.10 14.31
N THR A 561 18.60 0.63 13.18
CA THR A 561 17.55 1.59 12.83
C THR A 561 16.36 0.88 12.16
N ASP A 562 15.18 1.53 12.14
CA ASP A 562 14.00 1.01 11.44
C ASP A 562 14.30 0.70 9.96
N ALA A 563 15.04 1.60 9.29
CA ALA A 563 15.43 1.41 7.90
C ALA A 563 16.43 0.27 7.69
N GLY A 564 17.34 0.05 8.66
CA GLY A 564 18.30 -1.05 8.66
C GLY A 564 17.62 -2.39 8.94
N GLY A 565 16.69 -2.40 9.89
CA GLY A 565 16.06 -3.62 10.42
C GLY A 565 14.93 -4.21 9.58
N THR A 566 14.47 -3.56 8.51
CA THR A 566 13.36 -4.08 7.71
C THR A 566 13.70 -5.43 7.04
N GLY A 567 12.82 -6.42 7.22
CA GLY A 567 12.92 -7.74 6.58
C GLY A 567 13.89 -8.73 7.22
N LEU A 568 14.68 -8.35 8.20
CA LEU A 568 15.70 -9.21 8.82
C LEU A 568 15.11 -10.37 9.63
N ASN A 569 15.87 -11.46 9.70
CA ASN A 569 15.61 -12.58 10.57
C ASN A 569 16.60 -12.54 11.75
N LEU A 570 16.11 -12.14 12.93
CA LEU A 570 16.88 -12.00 14.17
C LEU A 570 16.35 -12.94 15.28
N GLN A 571 15.74 -14.06 14.91
CA GLN A 571 15.17 -15.03 15.87
C GLN A 571 16.19 -15.74 16.76
N ILE A 572 17.48 -15.55 16.53
CA ILE A 572 18.53 -15.99 17.43
C ILE A 572 18.53 -15.17 18.75
N ALA A 573 18.00 -13.96 18.71
CA ALA A 573 17.77 -13.14 19.90
C ALA A 573 16.43 -13.51 20.57
N ASP A 574 16.29 -13.17 21.84
CA ASP A 574 15.08 -13.37 22.64
C ASP A 574 14.62 -12.11 23.37
N THR A 575 15.36 -11.01 23.21
CA THR A 575 15.01 -9.73 23.82
C THR A 575 15.05 -8.61 22.79
N VAL A 576 14.02 -7.76 22.80
CA VAL A 576 13.90 -6.55 22.00
C VAL A 576 13.85 -5.35 22.93
N VAL A 577 14.73 -4.38 22.72
CA VAL A 577 14.73 -3.10 23.44
C VAL A 577 14.41 -1.99 22.44
N ASN A 578 13.35 -1.22 22.71
CA ASN A 578 13.01 -0.01 21.97
C ASN A 578 13.45 1.19 22.81
N LEU A 579 14.49 1.91 22.37
CA LEU A 579 14.97 3.10 23.05
C LEU A 579 13.94 4.23 23.00
N GLU A 580 13.15 4.27 21.95
CA GLU A 580 11.95 5.10 21.83
C GLU A 580 10.85 4.39 21.03
N LEU A 581 9.60 4.78 21.27
CA LEU A 581 8.46 4.22 20.55
C LEU A 581 8.24 4.94 19.19
N PRO A 582 8.00 4.20 18.11
CA PRO A 582 7.60 4.80 16.85
C PRO A 582 6.16 5.36 16.94
N TRP A 583 5.82 6.36 16.13
CA TRP A 583 4.45 6.91 16.05
C TRP A 583 3.42 5.91 15.50
N ASN A 584 3.89 4.94 14.75
CA ASN A 584 3.05 3.94 14.10
C ASN A 584 3.17 2.60 14.83
N PRO A 585 2.07 2.05 15.39
CA PRO A 585 2.07 0.76 16.07
C PRO A 585 2.57 -0.37 15.16
N ALA A 586 2.30 -0.28 13.85
CA ALA A 586 2.78 -1.26 12.90
C ALA A 586 4.31 -1.34 12.84
N VAL A 587 5.02 -0.22 12.98
CA VAL A 587 6.50 -0.20 13.03
C VAL A 587 7.00 -0.86 14.31
N LEU A 588 6.33 -0.66 15.45
CA LEU A 588 6.66 -1.33 16.69
C LEU A 588 6.51 -2.86 16.55
N GLU A 589 5.37 -3.31 16.00
CA GLU A 589 5.16 -4.73 15.72
C GLU A 589 6.15 -5.28 14.69
N GLN A 590 6.55 -4.48 13.69
CA GLN A 590 7.61 -4.85 12.75
C GLN A 590 8.95 -5.08 13.43
N ARG A 591 9.36 -4.22 14.39
CA ARG A 591 10.57 -4.40 15.20
C ARG A 591 10.51 -5.71 15.98
N ILE A 592 9.42 -5.95 16.70
CA ILE A 592 9.22 -7.15 17.52
C ILE A 592 9.19 -8.43 16.66
N ALA A 593 8.54 -8.39 15.51
CA ALA A 593 8.44 -9.51 14.58
C ALA A 593 9.78 -9.93 13.94
N ARG A 594 10.88 -9.20 14.16
CA ARG A 594 12.22 -9.66 13.76
C ARG A 594 12.74 -10.76 14.66
N VAL A 595 12.33 -10.75 15.92
CA VAL A 595 12.71 -11.69 16.97
C VAL A 595 11.60 -12.70 17.27
N HIS A 596 10.37 -12.22 17.52
CA HIS A 596 9.20 -13.03 17.81
C HIS A 596 8.52 -13.52 16.53
N ARG A 597 9.03 -14.60 15.96
CA ARG A 597 8.55 -15.20 14.72
C ARG A 597 8.74 -16.72 14.72
N MET A 598 8.19 -17.40 13.73
CA MET A 598 8.35 -18.85 13.55
C MET A 598 9.82 -19.28 13.60
N GLY A 599 10.08 -20.36 14.34
CA GLY A 599 11.42 -20.85 14.62
C GLY A 599 12.06 -20.25 15.87
N GLN A 600 11.37 -19.31 16.55
CA GLN A 600 11.75 -18.89 17.89
C GLN A 600 11.41 -20.02 18.89
N SER A 601 12.40 -20.44 19.67
CA SER A 601 12.26 -21.51 20.67
C SER A 601 12.21 -20.99 22.10
N ARG A 602 12.52 -19.70 22.32
CA ARG A 602 12.60 -19.07 23.65
C ARG A 602 11.53 -18.01 23.84
N PRO A 603 11.02 -17.79 25.07
CA PRO A 603 10.16 -16.65 25.37
C PRO A 603 10.81 -15.34 24.95
N VAL A 604 10.02 -14.43 24.37
CA VAL A 604 10.53 -13.14 23.90
C VAL A 604 10.13 -12.04 24.87
N ARG A 605 11.13 -11.28 25.32
CA ARG A 605 10.94 -10.10 26.16
C ARG A 605 11.04 -8.84 25.30
N VAL A 606 10.06 -7.96 25.41
CA VAL A 606 10.05 -6.64 24.76
C VAL A 606 10.13 -5.58 25.84
N ILE A 607 11.11 -4.70 25.77
CA ILE A 607 11.33 -3.60 26.70
C ILE A 607 11.19 -2.29 25.92
N ASN A 608 10.25 -1.46 26.34
CA ASN A 608 9.97 -0.15 25.75
C ASN A 608 10.39 0.93 26.72
N LEU A 609 11.37 1.77 26.37
CA LEU A 609 11.77 2.91 27.20
C LEU A 609 10.89 4.11 26.86
N VAL A 610 10.29 4.73 27.87
CA VAL A 610 9.36 5.86 27.71
C VAL A 610 9.66 6.92 28.75
N THR A 611 9.90 8.14 28.31
CA THR A 611 10.15 9.26 29.24
C THR A 611 8.83 9.77 29.81
N ARG A 612 8.70 9.71 31.15
CA ARG A 612 7.48 10.03 31.89
C ARG A 612 7.14 11.53 31.82
N GLY A 613 5.86 11.85 31.74
CA GLY A 613 5.39 13.23 31.69
C GLY A 613 5.68 13.96 30.38
N THR A 614 6.10 13.24 29.34
CA THR A 614 6.53 13.83 28.06
C THR A 614 5.63 13.44 26.89
N ILE A 615 6.03 13.90 25.70
CA ILE A 615 5.41 13.51 24.43
C ILE A 615 5.41 11.99 24.21
N GLU A 616 6.40 11.26 24.75
CA GLU A 616 6.52 9.82 24.53
C GLU A 616 5.43 9.02 25.24
N GLU A 617 5.03 9.42 26.42
CA GLU A 617 3.89 8.78 27.12
C GLU A 617 2.58 8.94 26.32
N ARG A 618 2.44 10.02 25.57
CA ARG A 618 1.28 10.25 24.71
C ARG A 618 1.36 9.48 23.40
N VAL A 619 2.58 9.31 22.85
CA VAL A 619 2.82 8.39 21.74
C VAL A 619 2.37 6.99 22.11
N LEU A 620 2.70 6.53 23.33
CA LEU A 620 2.26 5.24 23.86
C LEU A 620 0.73 5.11 23.86
N ARG A 621 0.02 6.12 24.39
CA ARG A 621 -1.47 6.16 24.37
C ARG A 621 -2.03 6.14 22.95
N THR A 622 -1.42 6.90 22.03
CA THR A 622 -1.85 6.95 20.63
C THR A 622 -1.65 5.61 19.92
N ILE A 623 -0.59 4.88 20.22
CA ILE A 623 -0.35 3.53 19.70
C ILE A 623 -1.48 2.59 20.14
N GLN A 624 -1.87 2.63 21.41
CA GLN A 624 -2.96 1.83 21.96
C GLN A 624 -4.32 2.14 21.31
N GLN A 625 -4.61 3.43 21.04
CA GLN A 625 -5.84 3.85 20.38
C GLN A 625 -5.91 3.49 18.88
N LYS A 626 -4.79 3.57 18.16
CA LYS A 626 -4.75 3.23 16.72
C LYS A 626 -4.91 1.73 16.45
N ALA A 627 -4.53 0.89 17.38
CA ALA A 627 -4.80 -0.54 17.31
C ALA A 627 -6.32 -0.81 17.24
N GLY A 628 -7.16 0.05 17.85
CA GLY A 628 -8.62 -0.07 17.85
C GLY A 628 -9.27 0.05 16.46
N LEU A 629 -8.79 0.92 15.56
CA LEU A 629 -9.38 1.04 14.20
C LEU A 629 -9.11 -0.22 13.36
N PHE A 630 -7.88 -0.73 13.44
CA PHE A 630 -7.49 -1.93 12.71
C PHE A 630 -8.28 -3.14 13.22
N ASN A 631 -8.36 -3.31 14.53
CA ASN A 631 -9.10 -4.40 15.15
C ASN A 631 -10.60 -4.28 14.86
N GLY A 632 -11.17 -3.07 14.88
CA GLY A 632 -12.59 -2.85 14.56
C GLY A 632 -12.97 -3.27 13.15
N LEU A 633 -12.11 -3.06 12.14
CA LEU A 633 -12.40 -3.49 10.76
C LEU A 633 -12.14 -4.98 10.52
N PHE A 634 -11.06 -5.54 11.09
CA PHE A 634 -10.61 -6.90 10.75
C PHE A 634 -10.89 -7.95 11.84
N GLU A 635 -11.11 -7.55 13.07
CA GLU A 635 -11.30 -8.42 14.23
C GLU A 635 -12.62 -8.18 14.98
N GLY A 636 -13.35 -7.07 14.69
CA GLY A 636 -14.62 -6.69 15.32
C GLY A 636 -15.84 -6.97 14.43
N ASP A 637 -16.99 -7.16 15.07
CA ASP A 637 -18.31 -7.33 14.41
C ASP A 637 -19.06 -5.98 14.25
N GLU A 638 -18.40 -4.85 14.54
CA GLU A 638 -19.06 -3.53 14.49
C GLU A 638 -19.12 -3.01 13.04
N ASP A 639 -20.30 -2.58 12.60
CA ASP A 639 -20.54 -1.99 11.26
C ASP A 639 -20.20 -0.49 11.20
N GLU A 640 -20.05 0.15 12.35
CA GLU A 640 -19.68 1.57 12.45
C GLU A 640 -18.59 1.81 13.48
N ILE A 641 -17.58 2.60 13.10
CA ILE A 641 -16.51 3.06 13.99
C ILE A 641 -16.61 4.57 14.10
N ALA A 642 -17.00 5.07 15.27
CA ALA A 642 -16.94 6.48 15.60
C ALA A 642 -15.57 6.82 16.22
N PHE A 643 -14.93 7.82 15.70
CA PHE A 643 -13.74 8.36 16.35
C PHE A 643 -14.16 9.30 17.49
N VAL A 644 -14.28 8.79 18.69
CA VAL A 644 -14.54 9.63 19.87
C VAL A 644 -13.34 10.53 20.08
N GLY A 645 -13.53 11.80 19.76
CA GLY A 645 -12.52 12.86 19.98
C GLY A 645 -11.39 12.96 18.92
N VAL A 646 -11.45 12.46 17.67
CA VAL A 646 -10.34 12.51 16.66
C VAL A 646 -10.75 13.22 15.38
N ASN A 647 -10.82 14.57 15.34
CA ASN A 647 -10.95 15.41 14.12
C ASN A 647 -9.61 15.73 13.47
N GLN A 648 -9.56 16.25 12.23
CA GLN A 648 -8.34 16.76 11.55
C GLN A 648 -7.74 18.01 12.21
N THR A 649 -8.50 18.74 12.97
CA THR A 649 -8.03 19.64 14.03
C THR A 649 -7.06 18.92 14.98
N LYS A 650 -6.99 17.65 14.93
CA LYS A 650 -6.39 16.64 15.80
C LYS A 650 -4.89 16.47 15.77
N PHE A 651 -4.20 16.71 14.67
CA PHE A 651 -2.75 16.84 14.81
C PHE A 651 -2.47 18.00 15.77
N LEU A 652 -3.20 19.10 15.61
CA LEU A 652 -3.11 20.22 16.51
C LEU A 652 -3.72 19.94 17.88
N ASP A 653 -4.76 19.11 17.98
CA ASP A 653 -5.38 18.74 19.26
C ASP A 653 -4.56 17.66 19.99
N VAL A 654 -4.00 16.70 19.27
CA VAL A 654 -2.97 15.79 19.82
C VAL A 654 -1.74 16.58 20.27
N VAL A 655 -1.37 17.60 19.51
CA VAL A 655 -0.26 18.49 19.90
C VAL A 655 -0.69 19.41 21.05
N ARG A 656 -1.93 19.89 21.15
CA ARG A 656 -2.50 20.62 22.30
C ARG A 656 -2.62 19.76 23.54
N GLU A 657 -3.09 18.55 23.38
CA GLU A 657 -3.03 17.54 24.46
C GLU A 657 -1.59 17.28 24.92
N VAL A 658 -0.63 17.24 23.99
CA VAL A 658 0.81 17.10 24.30
C VAL A 658 1.31 18.23 25.22
N ILE A 659 0.74 19.41 25.14
CA ILE A 659 1.19 20.57 25.92
C ILE A 659 0.55 20.59 27.32
N GLY A 660 -0.51 19.79 27.57
CA GLY A 660 -1.21 19.80 28.87
C GLY A 660 -2.24 20.91 28.99
N GLU A 661 -2.65 21.56 27.89
CA GLU A 661 -3.80 22.46 27.84
C GLU A 661 -5.08 21.64 27.69
N GLY A 662 -5.38 20.77 28.67
CA GLY A 662 -6.62 20.03 28.81
C GLY A 662 -7.56 20.77 29.75
N HIS A 663 -8.69 21.23 29.19
CA HIS A 663 -9.91 21.63 29.88
C HIS A 663 -9.81 22.55 31.12
N ALA A 664 -9.56 23.82 30.86
CA ALA A 664 -10.23 24.86 31.62
C ALA A 664 -11.53 25.19 30.85
N GLU A 665 -12.69 24.97 31.46
CA GLU A 665 -13.97 25.46 30.93
C GLU A 665 -13.85 26.96 30.62
N ALA A 666 -13.93 27.30 29.33
CA ALA A 666 -13.99 28.68 28.89
C ALA A 666 -15.43 29.20 29.07
N PRO A 667 -15.63 30.44 29.55
CA PRO A 667 -16.96 31.03 29.65
C PRO A 667 -17.51 31.28 28.25
N ARG A 668 -18.79 30.93 28.07
CA ARG A 668 -19.55 31.18 26.85
C ARG A 668 -19.65 32.69 26.59
N THR A 669 -19.02 33.13 25.51
CA THR A 669 -19.42 34.38 24.82
C THR A 669 -19.58 34.06 23.34
N THR A 670 -20.77 34.31 22.88
CA THR A 670 -21.26 34.28 21.51
C THR A 670 -20.55 35.33 20.66
N GLU A 671 -19.92 34.87 19.55
CA GLU A 671 -20.03 35.44 18.22
C GLU A 671 -19.16 34.63 17.26
N SER A 672 -19.82 34.09 16.24
CA SER A 672 -19.26 33.17 15.27
C SER A 672 -18.59 33.94 14.12
N VAL A 673 -17.28 33.72 13.95
CA VAL A 673 -16.64 33.90 12.64
C VAL A 673 -16.05 32.53 12.27
N ALA A 674 -16.56 31.93 11.19
CA ALA A 674 -16.13 30.62 10.71
C ALA A 674 -14.67 30.65 10.23
N PRO A 675 -13.82 29.69 10.64
CA PRO A 675 -12.48 29.57 10.10
C PRO A 675 -12.53 28.95 8.69
N PRO A 676 -11.61 29.33 7.79
CA PRO A 676 -11.57 28.79 6.44
C PRO A 676 -11.22 27.31 6.43
N SER A 677 -11.95 26.54 5.63
CA SER A 677 -11.77 25.11 5.44
C SER A 677 -10.46 24.80 4.69
N TRP A 678 -9.73 23.81 5.19
CA TRP A 678 -8.53 23.31 4.56
C TRP A 678 -8.87 22.32 3.44
N GLY A 679 -8.32 22.52 2.25
CA GLY A 679 -8.48 21.59 1.12
C GLY A 679 -7.50 20.42 1.17
N ASP A 680 -7.82 19.33 0.45
CA ASP A 680 -7.00 18.09 0.37
C ASP A 680 -5.54 18.30 -0.07
N SER A 681 -5.25 19.41 -0.77
CA SER A 681 -3.89 19.84 -1.14
C SER A 681 -3.02 20.21 0.06
N GLU A 682 -3.60 20.78 1.11
CA GLU A 682 -2.88 21.23 2.31
C GLU A 682 -2.48 20.08 3.22
N LEU A 683 -3.28 19.02 3.25
CA LEU A 683 -2.96 17.78 3.98
C LEU A 683 -1.85 16.97 3.31
N SER A 684 -1.79 17.01 1.97
CA SER A 684 -0.69 16.44 1.18
C SER A 684 0.64 17.14 1.48
N LEU A 685 0.60 18.45 1.73
CA LEU A 685 1.77 19.25 2.12
C LEU A 685 2.30 18.92 3.51
N VAL A 686 1.43 18.71 4.49
CA VAL A 686 1.85 18.31 5.84
C VAL A 686 2.50 16.91 5.80
N LYS A 687 1.98 15.99 4.99
CA LYS A 687 2.59 14.66 4.79
C LYS A 687 3.93 14.74 4.06
N ALA A 688 4.04 15.59 3.04
CA ALA A 688 5.31 15.84 2.33
C ALA A 688 6.34 16.50 3.26
N ALA A 689 5.92 17.38 4.15
CA ALA A 689 6.79 18.03 5.13
C ALA A 689 7.28 17.03 6.20
N VAL A 690 6.44 16.10 6.67
CA VAL A 690 6.85 15.03 7.59
C VAL A 690 7.89 14.12 6.92
N HIS A 691 7.66 13.69 5.67
CA HIS A 691 8.64 12.91 4.92
C HIS A 691 9.93 13.68 4.61
N THR A 692 9.82 15.00 4.37
CA THR A 692 11.00 15.83 4.13
C THR A 692 11.80 16.05 5.42
N LEU A 693 11.13 16.14 6.57
CA LEU A 693 11.77 16.25 7.89
C LEU A 693 12.40 14.91 8.33
N GLU A 694 11.77 13.78 8.04
CA GLU A 694 12.38 12.46 8.21
C GLU A 694 13.62 12.29 7.32
N ALA A 695 13.58 12.81 6.10
CA ALA A 695 14.73 12.83 5.20
C ALA A 695 15.82 13.81 5.65
N LEU A 696 15.45 14.97 6.17
CA LEU A 696 16.38 15.97 6.74
C LEU A 696 16.98 15.50 8.07
N ALA A 697 16.22 14.83 8.93
CA ALA A 697 16.74 14.21 10.14
C ALA A 697 17.76 13.10 9.81
N LYS A 698 17.54 12.37 8.73
CA LYS A 698 18.54 11.41 8.19
C LYS A 698 19.78 12.11 7.60
N LEU A 699 19.64 13.32 7.07
CA LEU A 699 20.75 14.10 6.54
C LEU A 699 21.59 14.81 7.64
N THR A 700 20.98 15.16 8.78
CA THR A 700 21.72 15.73 9.92
C THR A 700 22.58 14.72 10.67
N SER A 701 22.39 13.43 10.44
CA SER A 701 23.26 12.36 10.95
C SER A 701 24.52 12.12 10.10
N ILE A 702 24.65 12.79 8.95
CA ILE A 702 25.84 12.71 8.08
C ILE A 702 26.71 13.95 8.34
N GLU A 703 28.01 13.76 8.65
CA GLU A 703 28.97 14.83 8.79
C GLU A 703 28.91 15.79 7.58
N ARG A 704 28.75 17.08 7.83
CA ARG A 704 28.56 18.14 6.82
C ARG A 704 29.61 18.17 5.72
N ASP A 705 30.81 17.68 6.00
CA ASP A 705 31.94 17.66 5.06
C ASP A 705 31.91 16.49 4.06
N ARG A 706 30.93 15.61 4.15
CA ARG A 706 30.75 14.46 3.23
C ARG A 706 29.53 14.58 2.33
N ILE A 707 28.80 15.68 2.38
CA ILE A 707 27.63 15.86 1.49
C ILE A 707 28.13 16.34 0.12
N PRO A 708 27.90 15.58 -0.94
CA PRO A 708 28.26 16.04 -2.29
C PRO A 708 27.56 17.37 -2.61
N PRO A 709 28.27 18.35 -3.23
CA PRO A 709 27.72 19.66 -3.55
C PRO A 709 26.46 19.64 -4.41
N ASP A 710 26.29 18.58 -5.21
CA ASP A 710 25.12 18.34 -6.06
C ASP A 710 23.87 17.95 -5.25
N LEU A 711 24.03 17.33 -4.10
CA LEU A 711 22.91 16.94 -3.22
C LEU A 711 22.35 18.18 -2.48
N LEU A 712 23.20 19.08 -2.03
CA LEU A 712 22.82 20.38 -1.45
C LEU A 712 22.13 21.28 -2.51
N SER A 713 22.65 21.27 -3.74
CA SER A 713 22.04 21.98 -4.87
C SER A 713 20.67 21.41 -5.24
N ARG A 714 20.49 20.10 -5.23
CA ARG A 714 19.22 19.40 -5.53
C ARG A 714 18.17 19.61 -4.45
N THR A 715 18.55 19.64 -3.18
CA THR A 715 17.62 19.97 -2.08
C THR A 715 17.23 21.44 -2.08
N ALA A 716 18.14 22.34 -2.41
CA ALA A 716 17.85 23.76 -2.60
C ALA A 716 16.95 24.00 -3.83
N THR A 717 17.18 23.28 -4.92
CA THR A 717 16.37 23.33 -6.15
C THR A 717 14.98 22.72 -5.92
N ALA A 718 14.86 21.63 -5.17
CA ALA A 718 13.58 21.04 -4.80
C ALA A 718 12.78 21.95 -3.84
N ALA A 719 13.45 22.59 -2.89
CA ALA A 719 12.83 23.58 -2.01
C ALA A 719 12.39 24.83 -2.77
N LYS A 720 13.16 25.27 -3.78
CA LYS A 720 12.81 26.40 -4.64
C LYS A 720 11.68 26.07 -5.61
N LEU A 721 11.67 24.88 -6.23
CA LEU A 721 10.55 24.39 -7.06
C LEU A 721 9.24 24.22 -6.26
N LEU A 722 9.34 23.88 -4.99
CA LEU A 722 8.18 23.85 -4.09
C LEU A 722 7.74 25.29 -3.76
N ALA A 723 8.64 26.23 -3.51
CA ALA A 723 8.31 27.63 -3.26
C ALA A 723 7.71 28.31 -4.51
N ASP A 724 8.27 28.08 -5.69
CA ASP A 724 7.80 28.67 -6.95
C ASP A 724 6.43 28.13 -7.39
N GLN A 725 6.02 26.94 -6.97
CA GLN A 725 4.66 26.43 -7.20
C GLN A 725 3.60 27.08 -6.28
N PHE A 726 4.01 27.82 -5.25
CA PHE A 726 3.14 28.49 -4.29
C PHE A 726 3.09 30.01 -4.46
N GLU A 727 3.97 30.63 -5.26
CA GLU A 727 3.90 32.07 -5.60
C GLU A 727 2.95 32.38 -6.79
N VAL A 728 2.39 31.35 -7.43
CA VAL A 728 1.49 31.49 -8.60
C VAL A 728 0.05 31.07 -8.25
N ARG A 729 -0.42 31.42 -7.03
CA ARG A 729 -1.88 31.47 -6.75
C ARG A 729 -2.24 32.45 -5.65
#